data_c6730055a3dd9b8325c274e2b827e2bc
#
_entry.id   c6730055a3dd9b8325c274e2b827e2bc
#
_cell.length_a   1.000
_cell.length_b   1.000
_cell.length_c   1.000
_cell.angle_alpha   90.00
_cell.angle_beta   90.00
_cell.angle_gamma   90.00
#
_symmetry.space_group_name_H-M   'P 1'
#
loop_
_entity.id
_entity.type
_entity.pdbx_description
1 polymer ?
#
loop_
_entity_poly.entity_id
_entity_poly.type
_entity_poly.pdbx_seq_one_letter_code
_entity_poly.pdbx_strand_id
1 'polypeptide(L)'
;MIRSIKIYILATLAAICFMPHGVAQQRSTTYTLGSEFGSESVDSALFDPNAPMLEDKTPKLYYIRKVNLHGVKYLNHSILKSSAGLVEGDSIYLPSNFIPNAMQRLWAPRYFSNVQIGATIEGDSVDLEVFLKERARILTWKFEGVTKSKSDDLREVLKLRRNTELSDYVIDKNIKLIKEHYAEKGFRTCNVDIRIDNDSIYEQCVNVTFVIDKGPKVRIGEINFIGNEEFDDKRLRRTFKKTHQKSILFFQNRKLLEEDYEEDKLKLLDFYNSQGFRNANIVRDSLYFIDDETLGLDIEVEEGNRFYIRNINWVGNSIYETSRLESMLGIASGDVYDKKSLHKRLGIGRETNPDEISISSLYQNNGYLMSQIEPAEMIVGPDSLDLEIRIFEGKPFTVNNVGISGNMRVNDEVIRRELYVRPGELYNRGLLMQTMRTLMSMGHFDEQAIIPDIQPVSDELVDVNWPLSEKASDQFNIAGGWGSGTFVGSVGITLNNLSMRDFFKKGAWRPYPSGQNQKLAISGQTNGTYYKALSLSFTDPWLGGKRPNSFTVSGYISEQNNAYYVWQDASMHYRSMGLAVGFGKRLQWPDPYFTFYGELGYQRYGLKGWDTFIISDGVANTLALKLNLQRSSVDAPFFSRSGSEFSLSLQVTPPFSLWDGKDYSDTNLSDQDRYRWIEYHKWRLKGRWYFPLTQNQNLVLMLGAEMGYLGHYNKNKVSPFERFEIGGDGMTGYNIYGVDIIALRGYEDGALDPSSYYSVAYNKYTMELRYPVILKPSSSIYVLGFLEGGNGFNSWKEFSPFKIKRSAGFGVRLYLPIVGMIGVDWGWGFDPAYGKTERSGSQFHFVLGQQF
;
A
#
# COMPACT_ATOMS: atom_id res chain seq x y z
N MET A 1 13.57 -16.84 -37.27
CA MET A 1 13.01 -15.55 -36.89
C MET A 1 13.14 -15.28 -35.40
N ILE A 2 13.13 -16.25 -34.50
CA ILE A 2 13.23 -16.08 -33.05
C ILE A 2 14.65 -15.76 -32.53
N ARG A 3 15.70 -16.04 -33.29
CA ARG A 3 17.09 -15.72 -32.89
C ARG A 3 17.48 -14.25 -33.11
N SER A 4 16.81 -13.52 -33.97
CA SER A 4 17.11 -12.12 -34.28
C SER A 4 16.49 -11.14 -33.23
N ILE A 5 15.43 -11.52 -32.54
CA ILE A 5 14.76 -10.66 -31.54
C ILE A 5 15.52 -10.63 -30.18
N LYS A 6 16.23 -11.73 -29.85
CA LYS A 6 17.05 -11.77 -28.63
C LYS A 6 18.32 -10.89 -28.71
N ILE A 7 18.82 -10.59 -29.90
CA ILE A 7 19.99 -9.74 -30.08
C ILE A 7 19.63 -8.25 -29.98
N TYR A 8 18.41 -7.85 -30.36
CA TYR A 8 18.00 -6.44 -30.30
C TYR A 8 17.66 -5.96 -28.87
N ILE A 9 17.17 -6.83 -28.00
CA ILE A 9 16.88 -6.48 -26.60
C ILE A 9 18.18 -6.39 -25.77
N LEU A 10 19.20 -7.17 -26.08
CA LEU A 10 20.52 -7.04 -25.42
C LEU A 10 21.34 -5.85 -25.95
N ALA A 11 21.14 -5.44 -27.18
CA ALA A 11 21.86 -4.31 -27.78
C ALA A 11 21.34 -2.94 -27.29
N THR A 12 20.07 -2.83 -26.91
CA THR A 12 19.51 -1.59 -26.34
C THR A 12 19.86 -1.40 -24.88
N LEU A 13 20.15 -2.47 -24.12
CA LEU A 13 20.64 -2.37 -22.75
C LEU A 13 22.16 -2.10 -22.66
N ALA A 14 22.93 -2.46 -23.69
CA ALA A 14 24.38 -2.21 -23.75
C ALA A 14 24.76 -0.81 -24.29
N ALA A 15 23.86 -0.13 -25.00
CA ALA A 15 24.09 1.20 -25.55
C ALA A 15 23.97 2.35 -24.53
N ILE A 16 23.54 2.06 -23.30
CA ILE A 16 23.41 3.07 -22.21
C ILE A 16 24.69 3.16 -21.35
N CYS A 17 25.65 2.24 -21.52
CA CYS A 17 26.83 2.17 -20.63
C CYS A 17 28.16 2.69 -21.23
N PHE A 18 28.21 3.25 -22.43
CA PHE A 18 29.47 3.79 -22.97
C PHE A 18 29.26 5.15 -23.61
N MET A 19 29.49 6.22 -22.82
CA MET A 19 29.90 7.52 -23.30
C MET A 19 31.26 7.89 -22.69
N PRO A 20 32.22 8.40 -23.47
CA PRO A 20 33.56 8.60 -23.00
C PRO A 20 33.66 9.81 -22.08
N HIS A 21 34.42 9.66 -21.02
CA HIS A 21 34.81 10.72 -20.09
C HIS A 21 35.70 11.74 -20.82
N GLY A 22 35.16 12.91 -21.04
CA GLY A 22 35.94 14.08 -21.35
C GLY A 22 36.63 14.61 -20.09
N VAL A 23 37.95 14.64 -20.11
CA VAL A 23 38.82 15.24 -19.09
C VAL A 23 38.59 16.75 -19.08
N ALA A 24 37.94 17.26 -18.05
CA ALA A 24 37.89 18.70 -17.78
C ALA A 24 38.99 19.05 -16.78
N GLN A 25 39.92 19.88 -17.23
CA GLN A 25 41.00 20.46 -16.43
C GLN A 25 40.46 21.21 -15.20
N GLN A 26 40.99 20.83 -14.03
CA GLN A 26 40.87 21.62 -12.81
C GLN A 26 41.43 23.05 -13.03
N ARG A 27 40.57 24.04 -12.90
CA ARG A 27 40.96 25.40 -12.46
C ARG A 27 40.26 25.67 -11.15
N SER A 28 41.01 25.53 -10.07
CA SER A 28 40.67 26.07 -8.77
C SER A 28 40.58 27.57 -8.85
N THR A 29 39.39 28.12 -8.72
CA THR A 29 39.22 29.54 -8.41
C THR A 29 38.45 29.62 -7.11
N THR A 30 39.20 29.85 -6.04
CA THR A 30 38.70 30.27 -4.74
C THR A 30 38.06 31.64 -4.92
N TYR A 31 36.74 31.73 -4.85
CA TYR A 31 36.07 33.02 -4.74
C TYR A 31 35.87 33.33 -3.27
N THR A 32 36.75 34.18 -2.76
CA THR A 32 36.53 35.01 -1.58
C THR A 32 35.26 35.82 -1.79
N LEU A 33 34.35 35.82 -0.81
CA LEU A 33 33.28 36.81 -0.70
C LEU A 33 33.89 38.19 -0.60
N GLY A 34 34.28 38.74 -1.72
CA GLY A 34 34.61 40.12 -1.89
C GLY A 34 33.36 40.91 -2.15
N SER A 35 33.08 41.86 -1.35
CA SER A 35 32.11 42.93 -1.53
C SER A 35 32.42 43.74 -2.80
N GLU A 36 32.04 43.19 -3.95
CA GLU A 36 31.93 43.95 -5.20
C GLU A 36 30.55 43.63 -5.84
N PHE A 37 29.49 44.05 -5.15
CA PHE A 37 28.34 44.58 -5.87
C PHE A 37 28.81 45.86 -6.51
N GLY A 38 28.79 45.90 -7.85
CA GLY A 38 29.24 47.07 -8.61
C GLY A 38 28.69 48.32 -7.98
N SER A 39 29.61 49.13 -7.53
CA SER A 39 29.39 50.51 -7.12
C SER A 39 29.05 51.32 -8.35
N GLU A 40 27.88 51.10 -8.93
CA GLU A 40 27.27 52.23 -9.64
C GLU A 40 26.77 53.18 -8.58
N SER A 41 27.45 54.27 -8.48
CA SER A 41 27.21 55.40 -7.63
C SER A 41 25.77 55.83 -7.70
N VAL A 42 24.96 55.51 -6.65
CA VAL A 42 23.97 56.46 -6.20
C VAL A 42 24.74 57.78 -6.10
N ASP A 43 24.31 58.83 -6.82
CA ASP A 43 24.99 60.11 -6.83
C ASP A 43 25.45 60.48 -5.43
N SER A 44 26.68 60.12 -5.09
CA SER A 44 27.30 60.37 -3.80
C SER A 44 27.59 61.87 -3.64
N ALA A 45 27.27 62.64 -4.67
CA ALA A 45 27.38 64.06 -4.67
C ALA A 45 26.34 64.82 -3.82
N LEU A 46 25.23 64.13 -3.46
CA LEU A 46 24.11 64.75 -2.71
C LEU A 46 24.10 64.38 -1.22
N PHE A 47 24.87 63.41 -0.79
CA PHE A 47 24.98 63.02 0.61
C PHE A 47 26.39 63.25 1.12
N ASP A 48 26.58 64.30 1.95
CA ASP A 48 27.79 64.52 2.66
C ASP A 48 27.82 63.76 3.99
N PRO A 49 28.65 62.70 4.12
CA PRO A 49 28.72 61.90 5.37
C PRO A 49 29.32 62.72 6.53
N ASN A 50 29.88 63.88 6.23
CA ASN A 50 30.48 64.82 7.21
C ASN A 50 29.55 66.03 7.48
N ALA A 51 28.30 66.03 6.93
CA ALA A 51 27.32 67.04 7.25
C ALA A 51 27.11 67.14 8.77
N PRO A 52 27.15 68.31 9.38
CA PRO A 52 27.06 68.48 10.80
C PRO A 52 25.76 67.91 11.32
N MET A 53 25.89 67.05 12.34
CA MET A 53 24.68 66.63 13.09
C MET A 53 24.04 67.89 13.67
N LEU A 54 22.68 67.86 13.74
CA LEU A 54 21.90 68.90 14.43
C LEU A 54 22.42 69.06 15.87
N GLU A 55 23.18 70.14 16.12
CA GLU A 55 23.78 70.41 17.42
C GLU A 55 22.78 70.93 18.47
N ASP A 56 21.63 71.44 18.02
CA ASP A 56 20.58 71.93 18.91
C ASP A 56 19.83 70.76 19.59
N LYS A 57 19.98 70.59 20.86
CA LYS A 57 19.32 69.56 21.68
C LYS A 57 17.84 69.85 22.00
N THR A 58 17.35 71.02 21.70
CA THR A 58 15.95 71.46 22.00
C THR A 58 15.07 71.26 20.76
N PRO A 59 13.98 70.49 20.84
CA PRO A 59 13.11 70.31 19.69
C PRO A 59 12.45 71.62 19.25
N LYS A 60 12.69 72.00 17.98
CA LYS A 60 12.05 73.14 17.32
C LYS A 60 11.03 72.66 16.30
N LEU A 61 9.94 73.41 16.04
CA LEU A 61 8.90 73.12 15.08
C LEU A 61 9.37 73.58 13.70
N TYR A 62 9.35 72.73 12.70
CA TYR A 62 9.63 73.00 11.31
C TYR A 62 8.47 72.51 10.41
N TYR A 63 8.25 73.19 9.27
CA TYR A 63 7.31 72.76 8.25
C TYR A 63 8.05 72.02 7.14
N ILE A 64 7.54 70.87 6.77
CA ILE A 64 8.07 70.07 5.66
C ILE A 64 7.73 70.80 4.35
N ARG A 65 8.66 71.41 3.71
CA ARG A 65 8.49 72.09 2.44
C ARG A 65 8.49 71.14 1.27
N LYS A 66 9.43 70.22 1.24
CA LYS A 66 9.60 69.21 0.18
C LYS A 66 10.11 67.90 0.76
N VAL A 67 9.72 66.82 0.10
CA VAL A 67 10.24 65.45 0.37
C VAL A 67 10.71 64.87 -0.97
N ASN A 68 12.01 64.74 -1.16
CA ASN A 68 12.62 64.15 -2.34
C ASN A 68 13.06 62.73 -2.05
N LEU A 69 12.60 61.78 -2.92
CA LEU A 69 13.04 60.36 -2.85
C LEU A 69 14.03 60.09 -3.96
N HIS A 70 15.19 59.57 -3.56
CA HIS A 70 16.28 59.18 -4.45
C HIS A 70 16.49 57.68 -4.42
N GLY A 71 16.82 57.06 -5.56
CA GLY A 71 17.18 55.65 -5.68
C GLY A 71 16.01 54.71 -5.79
N VAL A 72 14.77 55.25 -5.95
CA VAL A 72 13.56 54.46 -6.18
C VAL A 72 13.19 54.50 -7.65
N LYS A 73 13.15 53.32 -8.30
CA LYS A 73 12.81 53.24 -9.75
C LYS A 73 11.46 52.59 -10.00
N TYR A 74 11.05 51.65 -9.19
CA TYR A 74 9.86 50.78 -9.44
C TYR A 74 8.74 50.98 -8.43
N LEU A 75 8.98 51.49 -7.27
CA LEU A 75 7.99 51.73 -6.24
C LEU A 75 7.37 53.11 -6.39
N ASN A 76 6.05 53.19 -6.12
CA ASN A 76 5.35 54.49 -6.23
C ASN A 76 5.82 55.45 -5.13
N HIS A 77 6.38 56.57 -5.52
CA HIS A 77 6.90 57.63 -4.64
C HIS A 77 5.82 58.15 -3.67
N SER A 78 4.60 58.38 -4.15
CA SER A 78 3.52 58.89 -3.30
C SER A 78 3.13 57.91 -2.20
N ILE A 79 3.09 56.62 -2.50
CA ILE A 79 2.79 55.54 -1.54
C ILE A 79 3.91 55.47 -0.50
N LEU A 80 5.15 55.56 -0.92
CA LEU A 80 6.30 55.51 0.01
C LEU A 80 6.30 56.74 0.93
N LYS A 81 6.10 57.95 0.42
CA LYS A 81 5.97 59.16 1.24
C LYS A 81 4.85 59.03 2.29
N SER A 82 3.67 58.58 1.86
CA SER A 82 2.52 58.39 2.75
C SER A 82 2.76 57.29 3.77
N SER A 83 3.36 56.12 3.39
CA SER A 83 3.65 55.01 4.33
C SER A 83 4.71 55.41 5.37
N ALA A 84 5.68 56.24 4.99
CA ALA A 84 6.66 56.77 5.89
C ALA A 84 6.12 57.86 6.83
N GLY A 85 4.96 58.46 6.50
CA GLY A 85 4.40 59.58 7.18
C GLY A 85 5.11 60.90 6.84
N LEU A 86 5.73 60.97 5.64
CA LEU A 86 6.43 62.13 5.14
C LEU A 86 5.51 62.95 4.22
N VAL A 87 4.70 63.80 4.78
CA VAL A 87 3.73 64.59 4.02
C VAL A 87 4.19 66.02 3.92
N GLU A 88 4.29 66.56 2.70
CA GLU A 88 4.64 67.94 2.45
C GLU A 88 3.55 68.88 3.01
N GLY A 89 3.93 69.88 3.78
CA GLY A 89 3.04 70.80 4.48
C GLY A 89 2.79 70.41 5.96
N ASP A 90 3.22 69.25 6.39
CA ASP A 90 3.10 68.86 7.81
C ASP A 90 4.16 69.50 8.67
N SER A 91 3.82 69.72 9.96
CA SER A 91 4.73 70.27 10.97
C SER A 91 5.43 69.16 11.75
N ILE A 92 6.74 69.23 11.88
CA ILE A 92 7.55 68.24 12.61
C ILE A 92 8.48 68.92 13.62
N TYR A 93 8.73 68.24 14.71
CA TYR A 93 9.78 68.66 15.65
C TYR A 93 11.10 67.98 15.32
N LEU A 94 12.16 68.74 15.21
CA LEU A 94 13.52 68.25 15.02
C LEU A 94 14.49 68.88 16.07
N PRO A 95 15.33 68.07 16.71
CA PRO A 95 15.40 66.60 16.70
C PRO A 95 14.24 65.95 17.44
N SER A 96 13.72 64.86 16.90
CA SER A 96 12.71 64.00 17.51
C SER A 96 12.76 62.59 16.96
N ASN A 97 11.91 61.73 17.46
CA ASN A 97 11.75 60.34 16.93
C ASN A 97 11.07 60.26 15.57
N PHE A 98 10.71 61.41 14.97
CA PHE A 98 9.95 61.43 13.71
C PHE A 98 10.78 60.79 12.56
N ILE A 99 12.03 61.22 12.37
CA ILE A 99 12.91 60.69 11.33
C ILE A 99 13.22 59.21 11.55
N PRO A 100 13.65 58.77 12.76
CA PRO A 100 13.82 57.34 13.06
C PRO A 100 12.56 56.51 12.79
N ASN A 101 11.40 56.97 13.15
CA ASN A 101 10.14 56.28 12.91
C ASN A 101 9.81 56.19 11.41
N ALA A 102 10.05 57.27 10.66
CA ALA A 102 9.90 57.26 9.20
C ALA A 102 10.85 56.27 8.54
N MET A 103 12.11 56.23 8.96
CA MET A 103 13.09 55.24 8.50
C MET A 103 12.61 53.81 8.82
N GLN A 104 12.14 53.57 10.03
CA GLN A 104 11.61 52.24 10.46
C GLN A 104 10.39 51.81 9.62
N ARG A 105 9.48 52.74 9.31
CA ARG A 105 8.31 52.45 8.44
C ARG A 105 8.73 52.13 7.00
N LEU A 106 9.71 52.80 6.47
CA LEU A 106 10.33 52.49 5.16
C LEU A 106 11.06 51.14 5.16
N TRP A 107 11.70 50.80 6.29
CA TRP A 107 12.47 49.57 6.43
C TRP A 107 11.60 48.33 6.69
N ALA A 108 10.49 48.49 7.40
CA ALA A 108 9.60 47.40 7.82
C ALA A 108 9.10 46.50 6.65
N PRO A 109 8.73 47.04 5.46
CA PRO A 109 8.32 46.19 4.32
C PRO A 109 9.49 45.42 3.68
N ARG A 110 10.74 45.66 4.10
CA ARG A 110 12.01 45.06 3.59
C ARG A 110 12.29 45.28 2.08
N TYR A 111 11.68 46.29 1.45
CA TYR A 111 11.91 46.60 0.03
C TYR A 111 13.28 47.23 -0.21
N PHE A 112 13.91 47.76 0.81
CA PHE A 112 15.16 48.50 0.70
C PHE A 112 16.33 47.81 1.41
N SER A 113 17.49 47.86 0.81
CA SER A 113 18.76 47.40 1.42
C SER A 113 19.43 48.54 2.21
N ASN A 114 19.08 49.78 1.91
CA ASN A 114 19.54 50.97 2.66
C ASN A 114 18.45 52.02 2.69
N VAL A 115 18.27 52.70 3.80
CA VAL A 115 17.37 53.82 4.02
C VAL A 115 18.08 54.87 4.80
N GLN A 116 18.24 56.06 4.20
CA GLN A 116 18.86 57.22 4.83
C GLN A 116 17.96 58.40 4.61
N ILE A 117 17.80 59.27 5.63
CA ILE A 117 17.03 60.50 5.50
C ILE A 117 17.90 61.66 5.96
N GLY A 118 18.17 62.60 5.02
CA GLY A 118 18.81 63.89 5.29
C GLY A 118 17.75 64.98 5.49
N ALA A 119 18.03 65.95 6.31
CA ALA A 119 17.17 67.11 6.53
C ALA A 119 17.97 68.41 6.31
N THR A 120 17.56 69.26 5.39
CA THR A 120 18.12 70.57 5.15
C THR A 120 17.18 71.65 5.68
N ILE A 121 17.65 72.44 6.64
CA ILE A 121 16.83 73.42 7.34
C ILE A 121 17.06 74.80 6.75
N GLU A 122 16.02 75.48 6.31
CA GLU A 122 16.01 76.88 5.86
C GLU A 122 14.94 77.66 6.63
N GLY A 123 15.42 78.45 7.64
CA GLY A 123 14.48 79.19 8.50
C GLY A 123 13.57 78.26 9.33
N ASP A 124 12.23 78.41 9.14
CA ASP A 124 11.26 77.57 9.82
C ASP A 124 10.77 76.37 8.98
N SER A 125 11.41 76.11 7.82
CA SER A 125 11.08 75.04 6.88
C SER A 125 12.22 74.02 6.77
N VAL A 126 11.85 72.76 6.48
CA VAL A 126 12.79 71.65 6.29
C VAL A 126 12.49 70.94 4.97
N ASP A 127 13.56 70.69 4.18
CA ASP A 127 13.51 69.80 3.05
C ASP A 127 14.09 68.44 3.44
N LEU A 128 13.35 67.37 3.19
CA LEU A 128 13.72 66.01 3.52
C LEU A 128 14.22 65.31 2.25
N GLU A 129 15.48 64.86 2.27
CA GLU A 129 16.10 64.06 1.20
C GLU A 129 16.17 62.63 1.65
N VAL A 130 15.38 61.73 1.02
CA VAL A 130 15.29 60.31 1.39
C VAL A 130 16.03 59.48 0.36
N PHE A 131 17.13 58.89 0.77
CA PHE A 131 17.94 58.00 -0.07
C PHE A 131 17.58 56.55 0.21
N LEU A 132 17.08 55.84 -0.80
CA LEU A 132 16.61 54.48 -0.73
C LEU A 132 17.37 53.62 -1.73
N LYS A 133 17.81 52.45 -1.31
CA LYS A 133 18.39 51.45 -2.21
C LYS A 133 17.46 50.25 -2.27
N GLU A 134 16.77 50.06 -3.39
CA GLU A 134 15.89 48.92 -3.56
C GLU A 134 16.67 47.61 -3.59
N ARG A 135 16.10 46.57 -2.99
CA ARG A 135 16.67 45.21 -3.02
C ARG A 135 16.42 44.58 -4.39
N ALA A 136 17.38 43.84 -4.88
CA ALA A 136 17.23 43.05 -6.08
C ALA A 136 16.11 41.97 -5.89
N ARG A 137 15.42 41.64 -6.95
CA ARG A 137 14.34 40.66 -6.96
C ARG A 137 14.66 39.48 -7.86
N ILE A 138 14.33 38.30 -7.42
CA ILE A 138 14.54 37.05 -8.16
C ILE A 138 13.51 36.98 -9.30
N LEU A 139 13.97 37.05 -10.53
CA LEU A 139 13.16 36.91 -11.73
C LEU A 139 13.00 35.42 -12.12
N THR A 140 14.14 34.74 -12.20
CA THR A 140 14.20 33.30 -12.50
C THR A 140 15.22 32.61 -11.64
N TRP A 141 15.07 31.31 -11.49
CA TRP A 141 16.06 30.46 -10.83
C TRP A 141 16.28 29.17 -11.59
N LYS A 142 17.52 28.71 -11.61
CA LYS A 142 17.96 27.51 -12.32
C LYS A 142 18.79 26.64 -11.37
N PHE A 143 18.88 25.34 -11.71
CA PHE A 143 19.73 24.40 -11.01
C PHE A 143 20.73 23.79 -11.98
N GLU A 144 22.01 23.87 -11.64
CA GLU A 144 23.13 23.23 -12.36
C GLU A 144 23.62 22.02 -11.55
N GLY A 145 24.20 21.01 -12.19
CA GLY A 145 24.67 19.78 -11.54
C GLY A 145 23.58 18.73 -11.31
N VAL A 146 22.32 18.97 -11.76
CA VAL A 146 21.19 18.05 -11.59
C VAL A 146 20.43 17.81 -12.88
N THR A 147 19.75 16.67 -12.99
CA THR A 147 18.89 16.36 -14.14
C THR A 147 17.59 17.17 -14.10
N LYS A 148 16.92 17.31 -15.25
CA LYS A 148 15.69 18.09 -15.39
C LYS A 148 14.59 17.63 -14.40
N SER A 149 14.34 16.31 -14.28
CA SER A 149 13.37 15.77 -13.33
C SER A 149 13.67 16.15 -11.88
N LYS A 150 14.95 16.15 -11.47
CA LYS A 150 15.36 16.57 -10.13
C LYS A 150 15.29 18.08 -9.91
N SER A 151 15.43 18.85 -10.98
CA SER A 151 15.19 20.29 -10.94
C SER A 151 13.72 20.62 -10.65
N ASP A 152 12.80 19.82 -11.18
CA ASP A 152 11.37 20.00 -10.92
C ASP A 152 11.02 19.61 -9.47
N ASP A 153 11.58 18.51 -8.94
CA ASP A 153 11.46 18.14 -7.51
C ASP A 153 11.96 19.29 -6.59
N LEU A 154 13.12 19.89 -6.91
CA LEU A 154 13.69 20.99 -6.12
C LEU A 154 12.82 22.25 -6.18
N ARG A 155 12.15 22.53 -7.30
CA ARG A 155 11.21 23.65 -7.41
C ARG A 155 10.05 23.51 -6.42
N GLU A 156 9.54 22.29 -6.23
CA GLU A 156 8.49 22.02 -5.26
C GLU A 156 8.98 22.18 -3.81
N VAL A 157 10.22 21.77 -3.53
CA VAL A 157 10.83 21.88 -2.19
C VAL A 157 11.06 23.34 -1.83
N LEU A 158 11.65 24.12 -2.71
CA LEU A 158 12.05 25.53 -2.44
C LEU A 158 10.85 26.47 -2.36
N LYS A 159 9.78 26.19 -3.10
CA LYS A 159 8.56 27.03 -3.18
C LYS A 159 8.86 28.52 -3.47
N LEU A 160 9.99 28.79 -4.16
CA LEU A 160 10.36 30.15 -4.57
C LEU A 160 9.30 30.71 -5.54
N ARG A 161 9.04 32.00 -5.41
CA ARG A 161 8.12 32.72 -6.31
C ARG A 161 8.88 33.80 -7.07
N ARG A 162 8.44 34.11 -8.28
CA ARG A 162 8.95 35.28 -9.01
C ARG A 162 8.71 36.56 -8.19
N ASN A 163 9.60 37.52 -8.31
CA ASN A 163 9.61 38.76 -7.55
C ASN A 163 9.87 38.60 -6.03
N THR A 164 10.35 37.43 -5.57
CA THR A 164 10.84 37.31 -4.21
C THR A 164 12.09 38.17 -4.06
N GLU A 165 12.16 38.91 -2.96
CA GLU A 165 13.34 39.75 -2.66
C GLU A 165 14.57 38.88 -2.42
N LEU A 166 15.68 39.27 -3.01
CA LEU A 166 16.95 38.64 -2.76
C LEU A 166 17.53 39.17 -1.43
N SER A 167 17.64 38.30 -0.46
CA SER A 167 18.30 38.59 0.82
C SER A 167 19.16 37.39 1.22
N ASP A 168 20.18 37.62 2.02
CA ASP A 168 21.04 36.56 2.54
C ASP A 168 20.21 35.45 3.23
N TYR A 169 19.18 35.84 3.99
CA TYR A 169 18.26 34.90 4.61
C TYR A 169 17.55 34.01 3.60
N VAL A 170 17.06 34.55 2.48
CA VAL A 170 16.41 33.78 1.43
C VAL A 170 17.40 32.83 0.77
N ILE A 171 18.60 33.28 0.54
CA ILE A 171 19.70 32.49 -0.01
C ILE A 171 20.02 31.32 0.92
N ASP A 172 20.39 31.60 2.16
CA ASP A 172 20.77 30.58 3.16
C ASP A 172 19.67 29.57 3.43
N LYS A 173 18.43 30.05 3.54
CA LYS A 173 17.27 29.17 3.69
C LYS A 173 17.13 28.18 2.51
N ASN A 174 17.29 28.66 1.29
CA ASN A 174 17.16 27.80 0.12
C ASN A 174 18.34 26.84 -0.03
N ILE A 175 19.56 27.30 0.27
CA ILE A 175 20.75 26.42 0.35
C ILE A 175 20.49 25.31 1.37
N LYS A 176 20.01 25.66 2.57
CA LYS A 176 19.72 24.71 3.63
C LYS A 176 18.67 23.67 3.18
N LEU A 177 17.56 24.10 2.58
CA LEU A 177 16.53 23.21 2.05
C LEU A 177 17.06 22.26 0.97
N ILE A 178 17.94 22.74 0.07
CA ILE A 178 18.57 21.87 -0.94
C ILE A 178 19.49 20.84 -0.27
N LYS A 179 20.29 21.26 0.68
CA LYS A 179 21.21 20.36 1.42
C LYS A 179 20.41 19.30 2.21
N GLU A 180 19.35 19.70 2.92
CA GLU A 180 18.45 18.78 3.63
C GLU A 180 17.81 17.77 2.68
N HIS A 181 17.27 18.24 1.55
CA HIS A 181 16.68 17.36 0.53
C HIS A 181 17.65 16.31 -0.03
N TYR A 182 18.91 16.67 -0.21
CA TYR A 182 19.94 15.73 -0.65
C TYR A 182 20.45 14.84 0.47
N ALA A 183 20.51 15.36 1.71
CA ALA A 183 20.85 14.56 2.88
C ALA A 183 19.82 13.42 3.11
N GLU A 184 18.52 13.70 2.97
CA GLU A 184 17.45 12.69 2.99
C GLU A 184 17.60 11.62 1.88
N LYS A 185 18.24 11.97 0.77
CA LYS A 185 18.54 11.03 -0.32
C LYS A 185 19.89 10.31 -0.14
N GLY A 186 20.61 10.58 0.96
CA GLY A 186 21.89 9.96 1.33
C GLY A 186 23.14 10.68 0.81
N PHE A 187 23.01 11.94 0.34
CA PHE A 187 24.13 12.77 -0.10
C PHE A 187 24.48 13.80 0.98
N ARG A 188 25.18 13.39 2.03
CA ARG A 188 25.49 14.27 3.17
C ARG A 188 26.60 15.31 2.90
N THR A 189 27.43 15.08 1.91
CA THR A 189 28.51 16.00 1.50
C THR A 189 28.05 16.96 0.41
N CYS A 190 26.73 17.10 0.20
CA CYS A 190 26.19 18.01 -0.81
C CYS A 190 26.62 19.44 -0.55
N ASN A 191 27.34 20.03 -1.52
CA ASN A 191 27.65 21.47 -1.54
C ASN A 191 26.74 22.18 -2.53
N VAL A 192 26.37 23.41 -2.16
CA VAL A 192 25.52 24.26 -2.99
C VAL A 192 26.14 25.65 -3.03
N ASP A 193 26.58 26.01 -4.21
CA ASP A 193 27.09 27.36 -4.52
C ASP A 193 26.04 28.15 -5.28
N ILE A 194 26.11 29.47 -5.18
CA ILE A 194 25.15 30.34 -5.85
C ILE A 194 25.86 31.26 -6.81
N ARG A 195 25.32 31.37 -8.02
CA ARG A 195 25.67 32.39 -8.97
C ARG A 195 24.47 33.30 -9.19
N ILE A 196 24.69 34.60 -9.07
CA ILE A 196 23.67 35.63 -9.22
C ILE A 196 24.07 36.48 -10.43
N ASP A 197 23.25 36.48 -11.44
CA ASP A 197 23.43 37.23 -12.67
C ASP A 197 22.35 38.33 -12.77
N ASN A 198 22.74 39.58 -13.06
CA ASN A 198 21.80 40.67 -13.30
C ASN A 198 21.00 40.37 -14.58
N ASP A 199 19.72 40.68 -14.57
CA ASP A 199 18.90 40.53 -15.78
C ASP A 199 19.19 41.66 -16.77
N SER A 200 19.34 41.34 -18.04
CA SER A 200 19.70 42.30 -19.10
C SER A 200 18.54 43.23 -19.51
N ILE A 201 17.31 42.87 -19.16
CA ILE A 201 16.08 43.59 -19.58
C ILE A 201 15.46 44.33 -18.40
N TYR A 202 15.43 43.69 -17.24
CA TYR A 202 14.80 44.25 -16.04
C TYR A 202 15.85 44.66 -15.04
N GLU A 203 16.16 45.97 -15.00
CA GLU A 203 17.05 46.54 -13.97
C GLU A 203 16.56 46.14 -12.57
N GLN A 204 17.45 45.81 -11.65
CA GLN A 204 17.19 45.31 -10.28
C GLN A 204 16.49 43.94 -10.19
N CYS A 205 16.36 43.22 -11.29
CA CYS A 205 16.01 41.82 -11.26
C CYS A 205 17.24 40.95 -11.47
N VAL A 206 17.27 39.82 -10.76
CA VAL A 206 18.39 38.89 -10.84
C VAL A 206 17.92 37.50 -11.20
N ASN A 207 18.79 36.79 -11.89
CA ASN A 207 18.63 35.38 -12.19
C ASN A 207 19.56 34.61 -11.25
N VAL A 208 18.99 33.69 -10.44
CA VAL A 208 19.74 32.92 -9.45
C VAL A 208 20.00 31.51 -10.00
N THR A 209 21.29 31.12 -9.99
CA THR A 209 21.67 29.75 -10.36
C THR A 209 22.23 29.03 -9.15
N PHE A 210 21.56 27.98 -8.71
CA PHE A 210 22.04 27.08 -7.67
C PHE A 210 22.94 26.02 -8.33
N VAL A 211 24.23 26.05 -8.06
CA VAL A 211 25.20 25.07 -8.55
C VAL A 211 25.35 24.01 -7.49
N ILE A 212 24.87 22.81 -7.79
CA ILE A 212 24.73 21.71 -6.83
C ILE A 212 25.77 20.64 -7.13
N ASP A 213 26.70 20.47 -6.22
CA ASP A 213 27.56 19.29 -6.18
C ASP A 213 27.05 18.34 -5.10
N LYS A 214 26.51 17.24 -5.53
CA LYS A 214 25.89 16.26 -4.63
C LYS A 214 26.91 15.51 -3.77
N GLY A 215 28.14 15.41 -4.24
CA GLY A 215 29.12 14.50 -3.68
C GLY A 215 28.71 13.01 -3.82
N PRO A 216 29.47 12.11 -3.22
CA PRO A 216 29.19 10.68 -3.19
C PRO A 216 28.00 10.36 -2.27
N LYS A 217 27.37 9.20 -2.53
CA LYS A 217 26.37 8.67 -1.61
C LYS A 217 27.05 8.04 -0.41
N VAL A 218 26.77 8.59 0.75
CA VAL A 218 27.32 8.10 2.00
C VAL A 218 26.49 6.92 2.51
N ARG A 219 27.18 5.85 2.92
CA ARG A 219 26.60 4.60 3.42
C ARG A 219 27.17 4.27 4.79
N ILE A 220 26.40 3.52 5.57
CA ILE A 220 26.87 3.02 6.85
C ILE A 220 27.75 1.79 6.61
N GLY A 221 29.02 1.89 7.00
CA GLY A 221 30.00 0.82 6.95
C GLY A 221 29.88 -0.12 8.14
N GLU A 222 29.84 0.45 9.33
CA GLU A 222 29.74 -0.29 10.58
C GLU A 222 28.88 0.44 11.61
N ILE A 223 28.29 -0.35 12.50
CA ILE A 223 27.56 0.13 13.68
C ILE A 223 28.13 -0.60 14.89
N ASN A 224 28.73 0.10 15.80
CA ASN A 224 29.35 -0.41 17.00
C ASN A 224 28.57 0.04 18.23
N PHE A 225 28.51 -0.85 19.23
CA PHE A 225 27.91 -0.53 20.52
C PHE A 225 28.99 -0.54 21.58
N ILE A 226 28.89 0.37 22.52
CA ILE A 226 29.84 0.54 23.63
C ILE A 226 29.02 0.51 24.92
N GLY A 227 29.48 -0.24 25.92
CA GLY A 227 28.79 -0.39 27.20
C GLY A 227 27.67 -1.45 27.22
N ASN A 228 27.53 -2.23 26.15
CA ASN A 228 26.57 -3.33 26.06
C ASN A 228 27.18 -4.62 26.63
N GLU A 229 27.04 -4.84 27.94
CA GLU A 229 27.57 -6.01 28.62
C GLU A 229 26.69 -7.26 28.49
N GLU A 230 25.35 -7.08 28.43
CA GLU A 230 24.39 -8.19 28.44
C GLU A 230 24.01 -8.69 27.03
N PHE A 231 24.15 -7.86 26.01
CA PHE A 231 23.75 -8.21 24.65
C PHE A 231 24.87 -7.97 23.63
N ASP A 232 25.13 -8.96 22.80
CA ASP A 232 26.04 -8.85 21.67
C ASP A 232 25.63 -7.76 20.70
N ASP A 233 26.60 -7.05 20.10
CA ASP A 233 26.40 -6.08 19.02
C ASP A 233 25.52 -6.63 17.88
N LYS A 234 25.72 -7.92 17.53
CA LYS A 234 24.94 -8.57 16.49
C LYS A 234 23.45 -8.62 16.83
N ARG A 235 23.10 -8.78 18.11
CA ARG A 235 21.72 -8.79 18.58
C ARG A 235 21.15 -7.38 18.57
N LEU A 236 21.92 -6.40 19.03
CA LEU A 236 21.52 -4.99 19.03
C LEU A 236 21.37 -4.43 17.61
N ARG A 237 22.29 -4.75 16.70
CA ARG A 237 22.17 -4.37 15.28
C ARG A 237 20.89 -4.90 14.60
N ARG A 238 20.29 -5.99 15.07
CA ARG A 238 19.01 -6.50 14.56
C ARG A 238 17.79 -5.67 14.99
N THR A 239 17.94 -4.84 16.03
CA THR A 239 16.87 -3.90 16.44
C THR A 239 16.72 -2.76 15.46
N PHE A 240 17.81 -2.39 14.78
CA PHE A 240 17.84 -1.39 13.72
C PHE A 240 17.17 -1.96 12.47
N LYS A 241 15.95 -1.52 12.19
CA LYS A 241 15.14 -2.03 11.07
C LYS A 241 15.29 -1.25 9.79
N LYS A 242 15.69 0.02 9.91
CA LYS A 242 15.80 0.96 8.79
C LYS A 242 17.26 1.34 8.51
N THR A 243 18.08 1.41 9.56
CA THR A 243 19.49 1.77 9.52
C THR A 243 20.36 0.51 9.54
N HIS A 244 20.99 0.15 8.40
CA HIS A 244 21.76 -1.08 8.27
C HIS A 244 23.19 -0.82 7.88
N GLN A 245 24.13 -1.53 8.51
CA GLN A 245 25.53 -1.56 8.08
C GLN A 245 25.73 -2.38 6.79
N LYS A 246 26.92 -2.28 6.20
CA LYS A 246 27.33 -3.05 5.00
C LYS A 246 27.13 -4.55 5.23
N SER A 247 26.33 -5.19 4.37
CA SER A 247 25.96 -6.61 4.42
C SER A 247 26.05 -7.21 3.02
N ILE A 248 26.12 -8.53 2.92
CA ILE A 248 26.05 -9.28 1.65
C ILE A 248 24.69 -9.09 0.96
N LEU A 249 23.65 -8.79 1.74
CA LEU A 249 22.29 -8.54 1.21
C LEU A 249 22.21 -7.14 0.58
N PHE A 250 22.32 -7.06 -0.74
CA PHE A 250 22.40 -5.81 -1.50
C PHE A 250 21.10 -4.98 -1.55
N PHE A 251 19.97 -5.53 -1.12
CA PHE A 251 18.67 -4.83 -1.11
C PHE A 251 18.37 -4.09 0.21
N GLN A 252 19.20 -4.19 1.22
CA GLN A 252 19.02 -3.42 2.45
C GLN A 252 19.39 -1.95 2.23
N ASN A 253 18.58 -1.04 2.77
CA ASN A 253 18.89 0.37 2.75
C ASN A 253 20.09 0.64 3.68
N ARG A 254 21.18 1.12 3.10
CA ARG A 254 22.42 1.42 3.85
C ARG A 254 22.65 2.93 3.99
N LYS A 255 21.67 3.74 3.62
CA LYS A 255 21.74 5.18 3.77
C LYS A 255 21.48 5.55 5.21
N LEU A 256 22.18 6.52 5.72
CA LEU A 256 21.84 7.14 6.99
C LEU A 256 20.80 8.23 6.72
N LEU A 257 19.56 7.96 7.07
CA LEU A 257 18.47 8.92 7.13
C LEU A 257 18.27 9.26 8.59
N GLU A 258 18.24 10.53 8.94
CA GLU A 258 18.19 10.97 10.33
C GLU A 258 16.91 10.52 11.04
N GLU A 259 15.76 10.66 10.36
CA GLU A 259 14.47 10.19 10.87
C GLU A 259 14.45 8.68 11.11
N ASP A 260 14.99 7.88 10.17
CA ASP A 260 15.08 6.42 10.29
C ASP A 260 16.01 6.01 11.44
N TYR A 261 17.10 6.75 11.63
CA TYR A 261 18.06 6.50 12.71
C TYR A 261 17.47 6.82 14.09
N GLU A 262 16.78 7.97 14.23
CA GLU A 262 16.08 8.30 15.48
C GLU A 262 15.03 7.26 15.85
N GLU A 263 14.27 6.79 14.86
CA GLU A 263 13.31 5.70 15.09
C GLU A 263 13.99 4.39 15.53
N ASP A 264 15.13 4.06 14.93
CA ASP A 264 15.88 2.86 15.29
C ASP A 264 16.54 2.98 16.68
N LYS A 265 16.95 4.17 17.13
CA LYS A 265 17.37 4.42 18.54
C LYS A 265 16.24 4.14 19.52
N LEU A 266 15.02 4.58 19.20
CA LEU A 266 13.87 4.26 20.03
C LEU A 266 13.59 2.75 20.09
N LYS A 267 13.74 2.04 18.98
CA LYS A 267 13.59 0.58 18.95
C LYS A 267 14.68 -0.16 19.72
N LEU A 268 15.88 0.40 19.77
CA LEU A 268 16.94 -0.13 20.62
C LEU A 268 16.57 -0.03 22.10
N LEU A 269 16.09 1.13 22.55
CA LEU A 269 15.61 1.32 23.90
C LEU A 269 14.38 0.45 24.22
N ASP A 270 13.45 0.32 23.27
CA ASP A 270 12.29 -0.58 23.39
C ASP A 270 12.72 -2.03 23.54
N PHE A 271 13.77 -2.45 22.82
CA PHE A 271 14.34 -3.78 22.97
C PHE A 271 14.90 -3.99 24.37
N TYR A 272 15.71 -3.08 24.91
CA TYR A 272 16.22 -3.15 26.28
C TYR A 272 15.07 -3.19 27.30
N ASN A 273 14.10 -2.31 27.16
CA ASN A 273 12.89 -2.29 28.01
C ASN A 273 12.13 -3.63 27.93
N SER A 274 12.06 -4.28 26.76
CA SER A 274 11.40 -5.59 26.60
C SER A 274 12.17 -6.75 27.27
N GLN A 275 13.45 -6.54 27.57
CA GLN A 275 14.29 -7.52 28.26
C GLN A 275 14.45 -7.23 29.76
N GLY A 276 13.76 -6.23 30.27
CA GLY A 276 13.77 -5.85 31.69
C GLY A 276 14.68 -4.67 32.04
N PHE A 277 15.44 -4.17 31.12
CA PHE A 277 16.37 -3.04 31.35
C PHE A 277 15.64 -1.71 31.20
N ARG A 278 14.83 -1.40 32.24
CA ARG A 278 13.93 -0.21 32.23
C ARG A 278 14.69 1.10 32.15
N ASN A 279 15.86 1.17 32.76
CA ASN A 279 16.67 2.38 32.87
C ASN A 279 17.72 2.48 31.74
N ALA A 280 17.69 1.58 30.76
CA ALA A 280 18.61 1.63 29.62
C ALA A 280 18.49 2.98 28.90
N ASN A 281 19.63 3.58 28.61
CA ASN A 281 19.74 4.87 27.96
C ASN A 281 20.88 4.90 26.95
N ILE A 282 20.74 5.70 25.90
CA ILE A 282 21.84 6.02 24.99
C ILE A 282 22.51 7.28 25.53
N VAL A 283 23.74 7.11 26.01
CA VAL A 283 24.52 8.20 26.63
C VAL A 283 25.03 9.15 25.55
N ARG A 284 25.53 8.56 24.46
CA ARG A 284 26.10 9.32 23.35
C ARG A 284 26.03 8.50 22.06
N ASP A 285 25.85 9.14 20.93
CA ASP A 285 26.08 8.60 19.62
C ASP A 285 27.09 9.47 18.84
N SER A 286 27.96 8.84 18.07
CA SER A 286 29.01 9.49 17.30
C SER A 286 29.03 8.97 15.90
N LEU A 287 28.97 9.90 14.94
CA LEU A 287 29.11 9.63 13.50
C LEU A 287 30.50 10.10 13.04
N TYR A 288 31.24 9.24 12.38
CA TYR A 288 32.55 9.56 11.83
C TYR A 288 32.73 8.96 10.43
N PHE A 289 33.56 9.61 9.61
CA PHE A 289 33.90 9.08 8.29
C PHE A 289 35.01 8.02 8.42
N ILE A 290 34.75 6.84 7.88
CA ILE A 290 35.78 5.78 7.70
C ILE A 290 36.54 6.05 6.41
N ASP A 291 35.80 6.43 5.37
CA ASP A 291 36.31 6.87 4.07
C ASP A 291 35.31 7.88 3.44
N ASP A 292 35.59 8.36 2.22
CA ASP A 292 34.77 9.37 1.54
C ASP A 292 33.31 8.94 1.29
N GLU A 293 33.00 7.65 1.32
CA GLU A 293 31.67 7.09 1.03
C GLU A 293 31.05 6.33 2.22
N THR A 294 31.83 6.10 3.29
CA THR A 294 31.41 5.20 4.38
C THR A 294 31.47 5.90 5.72
N LEU A 295 30.40 5.78 6.51
CA LEU A 295 30.29 6.24 7.88
C LEU A 295 30.43 5.08 8.87
N GLY A 296 31.14 5.32 9.97
CA GLY A 296 31.03 4.57 11.21
C GLY A 296 30.05 5.23 12.16
N LEU A 297 29.33 4.41 12.92
CA LEU A 297 28.38 4.84 13.93
C LEU A 297 28.71 4.11 15.23
N ASP A 298 29.13 4.86 16.25
CA ASP A 298 29.37 4.34 17.60
C ASP A 298 28.24 4.83 18.52
N ILE A 299 27.60 3.88 19.21
CA ILE A 299 26.46 4.13 20.10
C ILE A 299 26.86 3.67 21.51
N GLU A 300 26.99 4.61 22.42
CA GLU A 300 27.31 4.33 23.81
C GLU A 300 26.01 4.14 24.61
N VAL A 301 25.82 2.93 25.15
CA VAL A 301 24.61 2.53 25.87
C VAL A 301 24.96 2.29 27.33
N GLU A 302 24.14 2.80 28.22
CA GLU A 302 24.11 2.44 29.63
C GLU A 302 22.90 1.52 29.85
N GLU A 303 23.15 0.22 30.07
CA GLU A 303 22.07 -0.79 30.16
C GLU A 303 21.28 -0.69 31.47
N GLY A 304 21.93 -0.33 32.58
CA GLY A 304 21.34 -0.31 33.90
C GLY A 304 21.04 -1.71 34.44
N ASN A 305 20.19 -1.80 35.45
CA ASN A 305 19.82 -3.06 36.06
C ASN A 305 18.59 -3.70 35.38
N ARG A 306 18.55 -5.03 35.42
CA ARG A 306 17.39 -5.79 34.96
C ARG A 306 16.34 -5.85 36.05
N PHE A 307 15.12 -5.37 35.76
CA PHE A 307 14.00 -5.30 36.69
C PHE A 307 13.08 -6.50 36.61
N TYR A 308 12.60 -6.93 37.78
CA TYR A 308 11.60 -7.99 37.97
C TYR A 308 10.36 -7.44 38.66
N ILE A 309 9.21 -7.96 38.28
CA ILE A 309 7.94 -7.57 38.91
C ILE A 309 7.83 -8.29 40.24
N ARG A 310 7.74 -7.52 41.33
CA ARG A 310 7.60 -8.07 42.68
C ARG A 310 6.14 -8.31 43.02
N ASN A 311 5.29 -7.29 42.87
CA ASN A 311 3.86 -7.35 43.15
C ASN A 311 3.05 -6.67 42.04
N ILE A 312 1.82 -7.16 41.82
CA ILE A 312 0.84 -6.54 40.91
C ILE A 312 -0.42 -6.26 41.73
N ASN A 313 -0.74 -5.01 41.91
CA ASN A 313 -1.93 -4.54 42.62
C ASN A 313 -2.94 -3.95 41.65
N TRP A 314 -4.21 -4.28 41.85
CA TRP A 314 -5.31 -3.76 41.04
C TRP A 314 -6.16 -2.82 41.87
N VAL A 315 -6.47 -1.65 41.31
CA VAL A 315 -7.26 -0.62 41.97
C VAL A 315 -8.35 -0.12 41.02
N GLY A 316 -9.58 -0.10 41.49
CA GLY A 316 -10.72 0.47 40.74
C GLY A 316 -11.45 -0.51 39.81
N ASN A 317 -11.11 -1.80 39.80
CA ASN A 317 -11.79 -2.83 39.03
C ASN A 317 -13.00 -3.40 39.76
N SER A 318 -14.12 -2.69 39.71
CA SER A 318 -15.37 -3.12 40.40
C SER A 318 -16.22 -4.05 39.51
N ILE A 319 -16.08 -4.01 38.21
CA ILE A 319 -16.92 -4.73 37.23
C ILE A 319 -16.36 -6.12 36.94
N TYR A 320 -15.04 -6.24 36.85
CA TYR A 320 -14.38 -7.54 36.57
C TYR A 320 -13.54 -7.97 37.75
N GLU A 321 -13.69 -9.25 38.11
CA GLU A 321 -12.86 -9.86 39.13
C GLU A 321 -11.37 -9.77 38.80
N THR A 322 -10.56 -9.51 39.80
CA THR A 322 -9.08 -9.43 39.67
C THR A 322 -8.52 -10.69 39.04
N SER A 323 -8.97 -11.86 39.40
CA SER A 323 -8.56 -13.17 38.86
C SER A 323 -8.70 -13.26 37.32
N ARG A 324 -9.78 -12.68 36.77
CA ARG A 324 -10.02 -12.60 35.32
C ARG A 324 -9.03 -11.66 34.65
N LEU A 325 -8.79 -10.49 35.25
CA LEU A 325 -7.87 -9.49 34.73
C LEU A 325 -6.42 -10.01 34.73
N GLU A 326 -6.01 -10.69 35.83
CA GLU A 326 -4.71 -11.36 35.93
C GLU A 326 -4.52 -12.44 34.88
N SER A 327 -5.54 -13.27 34.67
CA SER A 327 -5.51 -14.29 33.61
C SER A 327 -5.33 -13.68 32.23
N MET A 328 -5.97 -12.52 31.94
CA MET A 328 -5.80 -11.79 30.69
C MET A 328 -4.46 -11.08 30.59
N LEU A 329 -3.96 -10.52 31.70
CA LEU A 329 -2.67 -9.89 31.76
C LEU A 329 -1.57 -10.92 31.50
N GLY A 330 -1.67 -12.12 32.09
CA GLY A 330 -0.75 -13.22 31.94
C GLY A 330 0.70 -12.84 32.26
N ILE A 331 0.89 -11.92 33.20
CA ILE A 331 2.15 -11.50 33.81
C ILE A 331 2.02 -11.79 35.31
N ALA A 332 3.03 -12.41 35.88
CA ALA A 332 3.03 -12.82 37.28
C ALA A 332 4.16 -12.15 38.07
N SER A 333 4.04 -12.21 39.41
CA SER A 333 5.15 -11.88 40.32
C SER A 333 6.34 -12.77 40.03
N GLY A 334 7.55 -12.20 39.94
CA GLY A 334 8.79 -12.86 39.57
C GLY A 334 9.13 -12.78 38.07
N ASP A 335 8.20 -12.39 37.23
CA ASP A 335 8.47 -12.20 35.79
C ASP A 335 9.40 -11.01 35.54
N VAL A 336 10.14 -11.10 34.46
CA VAL A 336 10.94 -9.96 33.97
C VAL A 336 10.00 -8.85 33.53
N TYR A 337 10.30 -7.63 33.95
CA TYR A 337 9.53 -6.47 33.55
C TYR A 337 9.68 -6.22 32.04
N ASP A 338 8.60 -6.34 31.29
CA ASP A 338 8.52 -6.02 29.87
C ASP A 338 7.42 -4.97 29.66
N LYS A 339 7.82 -3.72 29.55
CA LYS A 339 6.93 -2.58 29.36
C LYS A 339 6.07 -2.73 28.10
N LYS A 340 6.64 -3.22 27.00
CA LYS A 340 5.94 -3.38 25.74
C LYS A 340 4.84 -4.45 25.85
N SER A 341 5.16 -5.59 26.44
CA SER A 341 4.19 -6.65 26.68
C SER A 341 3.09 -6.23 27.64
N LEU A 342 3.44 -5.50 28.71
CA LEU A 342 2.49 -4.94 29.68
C LEU A 342 1.51 -4.01 28.97
N HIS A 343 2.00 -3.02 28.24
CA HIS A 343 1.16 -2.05 27.51
C HIS A 343 0.26 -2.72 26.48
N LYS A 344 0.79 -3.69 25.73
CA LYS A 344 0.02 -4.47 24.77
C LYS A 344 -1.13 -5.22 25.41
N ARG A 345 -0.90 -5.91 26.52
CA ARG A 345 -1.93 -6.67 27.25
C ARG A 345 -2.95 -5.79 27.97
N LEU A 346 -2.52 -4.66 28.46
CA LEU A 346 -3.44 -3.64 28.99
C LEU A 346 -4.25 -2.97 27.87
N GLY A 347 -3.74 -2.92 26.65
CA GLY A 347 -4.39 -2.23 25.53
C GLY A 347 -4.14 -0.74 25.52
N ILE A 348 -2.97 -0.30 25.98
CA ILE A 348 -2.56 1.11 26.07
C ILE A 348 -1.34 1.37 25.20
N GLY A 349 -1.20 2.61 24.71
CA GLY A 349 -0.06 3.03 23.88
C GLY A 349 -0.34 3.05 22.37
N ARG A 350 0.62 3.57 21.61
CA ARG A 350 0.48 3.83 20.16
C ARG A 350 0.55 2.57 19.28
N GLU A 351 1.14 1.48 19.78
CA GLU A 351 1.37 0.24 19.01
C GLU A 351 0.31 -0.84 19.26
N THR A 352 -0.78 -0.53 19.98
CA THR A 352 -1.83 -1.50 20.23
C THR A 352 -2.60 -1.82 18.95
N ASN A 353 -2.52 -3.09 18.53
CA ASN A 353 -3.36 -3.56 17.45
C ASN A 353 -4.84 -3.55 17.90
N PRO A 354 -5.73 -2.84 17.21
CA PRO A 354 -7.15 -2.79 17.56
C PRO A 354 -7.83 -4.16 17.61
N ASP A 355 -7.27 -5.15 16.95
CA ASP A 355 -7.81 -6.50 16.86
C ASP A 355 -7.34 -7.44 17.97
N GLU A 356 -6.38 -7.00 18.79
CA GLU A 356 -5.87 -7.80 19.88
C GLU A 356 -6.79 -7.72 21.10
N ILE A 357 -7.00 -8.88 21.72
CA ILE A 357 -7.74 -8.95 22.98
C ILE A 357 -6.85 -8.38 24.07
N SER A 358 -7.29 -7.30 24.67
CA SER A 358 -6.62 -6.60 25.77
C SER A 358 -7.62 -6.27 26.88
N ILE A 359 -7.12 -5.87 28.04
CA ILE A 359 -7.99 -5.46 29.14
C ILE A 359 -8.82 -4.24 28.77
N SER A 360 -8.23 -3.24 28.11
CA SER A 360 -8.99 -2.08 27.59
C SER A 360 -10.08 -2.52 26.60
N SER A 361 -9.79 -3.48 25.71
CA SER A 361 -10.79 -3.97 24.76
C SER A 361 -11.93 -4.73 25.44
N LEU A 362 -11.68 -5.41 26.57
CA LEU A 362 -12.71 -6.05 27.38
C LEU A 362 -13.73 -5.03 27.91
N TYR A 363 -13.27 -3.93 28.46
CA TYR A 363 -14.14 -2.86 28.94
C TYR A 363 -14.90 -2.19 27.80
N GLN A 364 -14.20 -1.81 26.74
CA GLN A 364 -14.79 -1.12 25.58
C GLN A 364 -15.78 -1.99 24.78
N ASN A 365 -15.63 -3.32 24.79
CA ASN A 365 -16.59 -4.23 24.19
C ASN A 365 -17.87 -4.41 25.01
N ASN A 366 -17.87 -3.94 26.25
CA ASN A 366 -19.00 -4.01 27.16
C ASN A 366 -19.55 -2.62 27.56
N GLY A 367 -19.35 -1.63 26.70
CA GLY A 367 -19.95 -0.31 26.82
C GLY A 367 -19.06 0.74 27.49
N TYR A 368 -17.97 0.38 28.14
CA TYR A 368 -17.15 1.30 28.92
C TYR A 368 -16.17 2.09 28.04
N LEU A 369 -16.71 2.97 27.21
CA LEU A 369 -15.95 3.77 26.23
C LEU A 369 -14.87 4.62 26.89
N MET A 370 -15.18 5.24 28.02
CA MET A 370 -14.31 6.16 28.74
C MET A 370 -13.42 5.46 29.78
N SER A 371 -13.37 4.13 29.76
CA SER A 371 -12.48 3.41 30.67
C SER A 371 -11.01 3.76 30.39
N GLN A 372 -10.27 4.07 31.46
CA GLN A 372 -8.85 4.39 31.42
C GLN A 372 -8.08 3.40 32.29
N ILE A 373 -6.95 2.95 31.79
CA ILE A 373 -6.07 2.00 32.48
C ILE A 373 -4.70 2.63 32.57
N GLU A 374 -4.21 2.84 33.78
CA GLU A 374 -2.94 3.48 34.07
C GLU A 374 -2.07 2.56 34.93
N PRO A 375 -1.01 1.97 34.37
CA PRO A 375 -0.03 1.24 35.17
C PRO A 375 0.91 2.25 35.86
N ALA A 376 0.91 2.24 37.17
CA ALA A 376 1.88 2.97 37.99
C ALA A 376 3.01 2.02 38.42
N GLU A 377 4.23 2.42 38.11
CA GLU A 377 5.45 1.65 38.39
C GLU A 377 6.14 2.23 39.63
N MET A 378 6.38 1.42 40.64
CA MET A 378 7.04 1.81 41.86
C MET A 378 8.32 0.99 42.04
N ILE A 379 9.47 1.64 41.94
CA ILE A 379 10.79 0.98 42.15
C ILE A 379 10.97 0.77 43.65
N VAL A 380 11.20 -0.48 44.03
CA VAL A 380 11.33 -0.87 45.46
C VAL A 380 12.75 -1.26 45.81
N GLY A 381 13.58 -1.58 44.85
CA GLY A 381 14.96 -2.01 45.04
C GLY A 381 15.78 -1.76 43.79
N PRO A 382 17.04 -2.23 43.78
CA PRO A 382 17.91 -2.03 42.61
C PRO A 382 17.44 -2.79 41.37
N ASP A 383 16.66 -3.85 41.50
CA ASP A 383 16.25 -4.81 40.48
C ASP A 383 14.75 -5.19 40.54
N SER A 384 13.98 -4.55 41.42
CA SER A 384 12.58 -4.94 41.66
C SER A 384 11.63 -3.77 41.60
N LEU A 385 10.44 -3.99 41.00
CA LEU A 385 9.38 -3.00 40.92
C LEU A 385 8.02 -3.60 41.28
N ASP A 386 7.15 -2.78 41.90
CA ASP A 386 5.77 -3.08 42.09
C ASP A 386 4.94 -2.37 41.01
N LEU A 387 3.94 -3.06 40.48
CA LEU A 387 2.98 -2.54 39.51
C LEU A 387 1.64 -2.29 40.23
N GLU A 388 1.13 -1.08 40.14
CA GLU A 388 -0.23 -0.76 40.54
C GLU A 388 -1.04 -0.39 39.31
N ILE A 389 -1.96 -1.26 38.90
CA ILE A 389 -2.79 -1.06 37.72
C ILE A 389 -4.08 -0.39 38.17
N ARG A 390 -4.19 0.89 37.87
CA ARG A 390 -5.36 1.74 38.20
C ARG A 390 -6.35 1.70 37.07
N ILE A 391 -7.59 1.37 37.36
CA ILE A 391 -8.65 1.29 36.35
C ILE A 391 -9.74 2.30 36.74
N PHE A 392 -10.00 3.24 35.85
CA PHE A 392 -11.14 4.12 35.92
C PHE A 392 -12.20 3.57 34.95
N GLU A 393 -13.18 2.85 35.50
CA GLU A 393 -14.14 2.11 34.66
C GLU A 393 -15.14 3.02 33.94
N GLY A 394 -15.57 4.10 34.61
CA GLY A 394 -16.60 5.01 34.11
C GLY A 394 -17.99 4.37 34.05
N LYS A 395 -18.87 4.97 33.29
CA LYS A 395 -20.22 4.45 33.03
C LYS A 395 -20.30 3.73 31.67
N PRO A 396 -21.22 2.77 31.52
CA PRO A 396 -21.45 2.15 30.21
C PRO A 396 -22.22 3.10 29.29
N PHE A 397 -21.74 3.21 28.05
CA PHE A 397 -22.35 4.02 27.02
C PHE A 397 -23.29 3.19 26.14
N THR A 398 -24.45 3.77 25.84
CA THR A 398 -25.40 3.25 24.83
C THR A 398 -25.30 4.10 23.58
N VAL A 399 -25.37 3.47 22.43
CA VAL A 399 -25.35 4.16 21.14
C VAL A 399 -26.67 4.90 20.96
N ASN A 400 -26.61 6.24 20.90
CA ASN A 400 -27.78 7.09 20.70
C ASN A 400 -28.13 7.16 19.20
N ASN A 401 -27.19 7.56 18.36
CA ASN A 401 -27.42 7.69 16.92
C ASN A 401 -26.22 7.15 16.13
N VAL A 402 -26.50 6.68 14.89
CA VAL A 402 -25.48 6.27 13.93
C VAL A 402 -25.63 7.08 12.66
N GLY A 403 -24.71 8.02 12.46
CA GLY A 403 -24.65 8.90 11.31
C GLY A 403 -23.79 8.35 10.17
N ILE A 404 -24.16 8.67 8.93
CA ILE A 404 -23.37 8.34 7.74
C ILE A 404 -23.29 9.62 6.90
N SER A 405 -22.11 9.95 6.41
CA SER A 405 -21.91 11.12 5.54
C SER A 405 -20.86 10.83 4.46
N GLY A 406 -20.88 11.60 3.37
CA GLY A 406 -19.93 11.47 2.27
C GLY A 406 -20.26 10.38 1.23
N ASN A 407 -21.36 9.67 1.38
CA ASN A 407 -21.85 8.64 0.48
C ASN A 407 -22.73 9.26 -0.63
N MET A 408 -22.11 9.76 -1.69
CA MET A 408 -22.80 10.40 -2.80
C MET A 408 -23.35 9.43 -3.84
N ARG A 409 -22.67 8.30 -4.05
CA ARG A 409 -22.98 7.30 -5.08
C ARG A 409 -23.53 5.99 -4.50
N VAL A 410 -23.18 5.65 -3.25
CA VAL A 410 -23.71 4.47 -2.55
C VAL A 410 -24.91 4.89 -1.71
N ASN A 411 -26.04 4.21 -1.85
CA ASN A 411 -27.25 4.53 -1.10
C ASN A 411 -27.04 4.27 0.40
N ASP A 412 -27.60 5.13 1.25
CA ASP A 412 -27.51 5.04 2.72
C ASP A 412 -28.00 3.68 3.26
N GLU A 413 -29.10 3.12 2.71
CA GLU A 413 -29.62 1.80 3.09
C GLU A 413 -28.62 0.67 2.86
N VAL A 414 -27.75 0.80 1.84
CA VAL A 414 -26.74 -0.18 1.49
C VAL A 414 -25.62 -0.19 2.53
N ILE A 415 -25.26 0.96 3.05
CA ILE A 415 -24.26 1.10 4.11
C ILE A 415 -24.86 0.64 5.44
N ARG A 416 -26.05 1.14 5.81
CA ARG A 416 -26.68 0.84 7.11
C ARG A 416 -26.89 -0.65 7.36
N ARG A 417 -27.22 -1.43 6.32
CA ARG A 417 -27.40 -2.88 6.48
C ARG A 417 -26.11 -3.64 6.78
N GLU A 418 -24.96 -3.04 6.49
CA GLU A 418 -23.64 -3.60 6.77
C GLU A 418 -23.07 -3.14 8.13
N LEU A 419 -23.76 -2.23 8.84
CA LEU A 419 -23.35 -1.78 10.16
C LEU A 419 -23.76 -2.80 11.23
N TYR A 420 -22.80 -3.11 12.09
CA TYR A 420 -23.02 -4.01 13.23
C TYR A 420 -23.39 -3.25 14.49
N VAL A 421 -23.09 -1.94 14.57
CA VAL A 421 -23.45 -1.05 15.67
C VAL A 421 -24.78 -0.39 15.37
N ARG A 422 -25.73 -0.48 16.28
CA ARG A 422 -27.10 0.04 16.11
C ARG A 422 -27.50 0.97 17.24
N PRO A 423 -28.35 1.97 16.96
CA PRO A 423 -28.95 2.79 18.00
C PRO A 423 -29.69 1.93 19.06
N GLY A 424 -29.53 2.29 20.34
CA GLY A 424 -30.13 1.59 21.46
C GLY A 424 -29.34 0.40 22.01
N GLU A 425 -28.26 -0.03 21.33
CA GLU A 425 -27.37 -1.08 21.80
C GLU A 425 -26.22 -0.49 22.62
N LEU A 426 -25.63 -1.30 23.52
CA LEU A 426 -24.42 -0.91 24.22
C LEU A 426 -23.28 -0.68 23.24
N TYR A 427 -22.48 0.34 23.51
CA TYR A 427 -21.27 0.58 22.75
C TYR A 427 -20.37 -0.66 22.77
N ASN A 428 -19.89 -1.07 21.62
CA ASN A 428 -19.02 -2.22 21.49
C ASN A 428 -17.94 -1.95 20.43
N ARG A 429 -16.70 -1.83 20.89
CA ARG A 429 -15.55 -1.56 20.01
C ARG A 429 -15.33 -2.67 18.99
N GLY A 430 -15.50 -3.92 19.36
CA GLY A 430 -15.33 -5.07 18.45
C GLY A 430 -16.32 -5.03 17.28
N LEU A 431 -17.59 -4.70 17.54
CA LEU A 431 -18.61 -4.51 16.50
C LEU A 431 -18.30 -3.30 15.62
N LEU A 432 -17.76 -2.25 16.18
CA LEU A 432 -17.33 -1.06 15.43
C LEU A 432 -16.16 -1.38 14.50
N MET A 433 -15.16 -2.12 14.97
CA MET A 433 -14.04 -2.60 14.14
C MET A 433 -14.52 -3.57 13.06
N GLN A 434 -15.48 -4.43 13.38
CA GLN A 434 -16.11 -5.33 12.40
C GLN A 434 -16.86 -4.54 11.31
N THR A 435 -17.58 -3.49 11.69
CA THR A 435 -18.21 -2.56 10.76
C THR A 435 -17.18 -1.94 9.83
N MET A 436 -16.09 -1.41 10.38
CA MET A 436 -15.01 -0.79 9.61
C MET A 436 -14.44 -1.78 8.56
N ARG A 437 -14.12 -3.02 8.94
CA ARG A 437 -13.65 -4.05 8.02
C ARG A 437 -14.66 -4.38 6.93
N THR A 438 -15.95 -4.44 7.29
CA THR A 438 -17.03 -4.71 6.32
C THR A 438 -17.13 -3.58 5.31
N LEU A 439 -17.09 -2.32 5.75
CA LEU A 439 -17.08 -1.15 4.86
C LEU A 439 -15.84 -1.12 3.96
N MET A 440 -14.66 -1.47 4.47
CA MET A 440 -13.43 -1.63 3.67
C MET A 440 -13.62 -2.73 2.59
N SER A 441 -14.21 -3.86 2.96
CA SER A 441 -14.41 -5.00 2.05
C SER A 441 -15.40 -4.72 0.92
N MET A 442 -16.27 -3.73 1.06
CA MET A 442 -17.17 -3.29 -0.01
C MET A 442 -16.40 -2.68 -1.21
N GLY A 443 -15.20 -2.15 -0.98
CA GLY A 443 -14.35 -1.59 -2.02
C GLY A 443 -14.82 -0.26 -2.61
N HIS A 444 -15.85 0.37 -2.05
CA HIS A 444 -16.42 1.64 -2.51
C HIS A 444 -15.81 2.86 -1.84
N PHE A 445 -15.12 2.67 -0.71
CA PHE A 445 -14.61 3.74 0.13
C PHE A 445 -13.09 3.70 0.24
N ASP A 446 -12.48 4.86 0.46
CA ASP A 446 -11.07 4.96 0.78
C ASP A 446 -10.82 4.36 2.17
N GLU A 447 -9.99 3.34 2.23
CA GLU A 447 -9.70 2.59 3.45
C GLU A 447 -9.08 3.46 4.56
N GLN A 448 -8.32 4.48 4.17
CA GLN A 448 -7.70 5.42 5.13
C GLN A 448 -8.71 6.42 5.71
N ALA A 449 -9.83 6.65 5.02
CA ALA A 449 -10.87 7.56 5.45
C ALA A 449 -11.99 6.89 6.27
N ILE A 450 -12.02 5.55 6.37
CA ILE A 450 -13.03 4.84 7.16
C ILE A 450 -12.63 4.84 8.64
N ILE A 451 -12.74 6.00 9.28
CA ILE A 451 -12.48 6.17 10.71
C ILE A 451 -13.78 6.68 11.35
N PRO A 452 -14.40 5.94 12.30
CA PRO A 452 -15.60 6.41 12.95
C PRO A 452 -15.30 7.58 13.85
N ASP A 453 -16.11 8.61 13.76
CA ASP A 453 -16.13 9.73 14.70
C ASP A 453 -17.11 9.41 15.82
N ILE A 454 -16.58 9.30 17.03
CA ILE A 454 -17.31 8.87 18.22
C ILE A 454 -17.46 10.09 19.14
N GLN A 455 -18.69 10.57 19.28
CA GLN A 455 -18.99 11.78 20.05
C GLN A 455 -19.91 11.46 21.24
N PRO A 456 -19.44 11.59 22.50
CA PRO A 456 -20.30 11.52 23.65
C PRO A 456 -21.33 12.66 23.64
N VAL A 457 -22.60 12.32 23.74
CA VAL A 457 -23.72 13.28 23.82
C VAL A 457 -24.11 13.56 25.29
N SER A 458 -23.95 12.57 26.12
CA SER A 458 -24.17 12.67 27.59
C SER A 458 -23.25 11.68 28.31
N ASP A 459 -23.36 11.60 29.64
CA ASP A 459 -22.56 10.64 30.44
C ASP A 459 -22.82 9.16 30.12
N GLU A 460 -23.87 8.83 29.41
CA GLU A 460 -24.29 7.44 29.12
C GLU A 460 -24.67 7.22 27.63
N LEU A 461 -24.65 8.29 26.81
CA LEU A 461 -25.04 8.21 25.39
C LEU A 461 -23.93 8.68 24.48
N VAL A 462 -23.74 7.95 23.38
CA VAL A 462 -22.71 8.22 22.36
C VAL A 462 -23.29 8.19 20.95
N ASP A 463 -22.95 9.17 20.14
CA ASP A 463 -23.20 9.17 18.70
C ASP A 463 -21.98 8.58 17.97
N VAL A 464 -22.24 7.73 16.98
CA VAL A 464 -21.22 7.13 16.12
C VAL A 464 -21.44 7.58 14.69
N ASN A 465 -20.56 8.44 14.19
CA ASN A 465 -20.64 8.98 12.83
C ASN A 465 -19.59 8.34 11.92
N TRP A 466 -19.99 7.98 10.72
CA TRP A 466 -19.13 7.41 9.68
C TRP A 466 -18.92 8.44 8.55
N PRO A 467 -17.87 9.28 8.63
CA PRO A 467 -17.49 10.14 7.52
C PRO A 467 -16.79 9.27 6.48
N LEU A 468 -17.43 9.02 5.35
CA LEU A 468 -16.93 8.15 4.29
C LEU A 468 -16.41 8.99 3.13
N SER A 469 -15.37 8.52 2.47
CA SER A 469 -14.85 9.09 1.22
C SER A 469 -14.96 8.04 0.12
N GLU A 470 -15.78 8.28 -0.88
CA GLU A 470 -15.98 7.32 -1.97
C GLU A 470 -14.81 7.32 -2.95
N LYS A 471 -14.41 6.12 -3.38
CA LYS A 471 -13.45 5.89 -4.46
C LYS A 471 -14.10 5.19 -5.65
N ALA A 472 -13.48 5.28 -6.82
CA ALA A 472 -13.92 4.51 -7.98
C ALA A 472 -13.76 3.00 -7.68
N SER A 473 -14.87 2.27 -7.75
CA SER A 473 -14.92 0.82 -7.47
C SER A 473 -15.02 -0.04 -8.73
N ASP A 474 -15.32 0.58 -9.87
CA ASP A 474 -15.41 -0.13 -11.13
C ASP A 474 -14.03 -0.56 -11.62
N GLN A 475 -13.94 -1.74 -12.20
CA GLN A 475 -12.66 -2.36 -12.56
C GLN A 475 -12.64 -2.72 -14.03
N PHE A 476 -11.53 -2.40 -14.66
CA PHE A 476 -11.15 -2.98 -15.94
C PHE A 476 -10.20 -4.14 -15.69
N ASN A 477 -10.61 -5.33 -16.05
CA ASN A 477 -9.82 -6.54 -15.85
C ASN A 477 -9.13 -6.90 -17.16
N ILE A 478 -7.81 -6.89 -17.15
CA ILE A 478 -7.00 -7.36 -18.27
C ILE A 478 -6.18 -8.53 -17.74
N ALA A 479 -6.32 -9.68 -18.34
CA ALA A 479 -5.54 -10.85 -18.01
C ALA A 479 -5.04 -11.52 -19.29
N GLY A 480 -3.98 -12.29 -19.17
CA GLY A 480 -3.46 -13.06 -20.28
C GLY A 480 -2.56 -14.18 -19.79
N GLY A 481 -2.49 -15.23 -20.54
CA GLY A 481 -1.68 -16.38 -20.22
C GLY A 481 -1.11 -17.03 -21.45
N TRP A 482 0.00 -17.74 -21.28
CA TRP A 482 0.63 -18.52 -22.33
C TRP A 482 0.43 -20.00 -22.00
N GLY A 483 -0.37 -20.69 -22.81
CA GLY A 483 -0.63 -22.12 -22.64
C GLY A 483 -0.75 -22.80 -23.98
N SER A 484 -0.39 -24.07 -24.05
CA SER A 484 -0.44 -24.90 -25.27
C SER A 484 0.20 -24.22 -26.50
N GLY A 485 1.29 -23.48 -26.29
CA GLY A 485 2.03 -22.80 -27.37
C GLY A 485 1.41 -21.51 -27.90
N THR A 486 0.36 -21.00 -27.26
CA THR A 486 -0.35 -19.79 -27.68
C THR A 486 -0.62 -18.84 -26.52
N PHE A 487 -0.81 -17.56 -26.84
CA PHE A 487 -1.20 -16.56 -25.87
C PHE A 487 -2.73 -16.35 -25.93
N VAL A 488 -3.39 -16.37 -24.79
CA VAL A 488 -4.81 -16.03 -24.64
C VAL A 488 -4.93 -14.76 -23.82
N GLY A 489 -5.56 -13.76 -24.39
CA GLY A 489 -5.88 -12.51 -23.70
C GLY A 489 -7.34 -12.46 -23.27
N SER A 490 -7.62 -11.84 -22.14
CA SER A 490 -8.96 -11.51 -21.67
C SER A 490 -9.09 -10.05 -21.32
N VAL A 491 -10.23 -9.49 -21.63
CA VAL A 491 -10.62 -8.12 -21.23
C VAL A 491 -12.00 -8.19 -20.60
N GLY A 492 -12.15 -7.55 -19.46
CA GLY A 492 -13.40 -7.50 -18.73
C GLY A 492 -13.67 -6.15 -18.11
N ILE A 493 -14.95 -5.88 -17.91
CA ILE A 493 -15.46 -4.72 -17.17
C ILE A 493 -16.31 -5.25 -16.03
N THR A 494 -16.03 -4.76 -14.83
CA THR A 494 -16.83 -5.07 -13.65
C THR A 494 -17.36 -3.77 -13.05
N LEU A 495 -18.69 -3.61 -13.08
CA LEU A 495 -19.42 -2.54 -12.41
C LEU A 495 -19.79 -3.03 -11.02
N ASN A 496 -19.25 -2.42 -9.96
CA ASN A 496 -19.39 -2.91 -8.58
C ASN A 496 -20.53 -2.25 -7.79
N ASN A 497 -21.14 -1.18 -8.31
CA ASN A 497 -22.20 -0.44 -7.60
C ASN A 497 -23.47 -0.29 -8.44
N LEU A 498 -23.80 -1.29 -9.25
CA LEU A 498 -25.01 -1.22 -10.09
C LEU A 498 -26.28 -1.17 -9.23
N SER A 499 -27.32 -0.48 -9.75
CA SER A 499 -28.68 -0.46 -9.20
C SER A 499 -29.69 -0.93 -10.26
N MET A 500 -30.13 -2.17 -10.18
CA MET A 500 -31.21 -2.68 -11.04
C MET A 500 -32.55 -2.01 -10.73
N ARG A 501 -32.79 -1.58 -9.50
CA ARG A 501 -34.00 -0.85 -9.09
C ARG A 501 -34.18 0.47 -9.87
N ASP A 502 -33.06 1.11 -10.21
CA ASP A 502 -33.05 2.42 -10.86
C ASP A 502 -32.81 2.33 -12.38
N PHE A 503 -32.71 1.09 -12.91
CA PHE A 503 -32.38 0.85 -14.32
C PHE A 503 -33.34 1.53 -15.31
N PHE A 504 -34.62 1.60 -14.99
CA PHE A 504 -35.66 2.22 -15.82
C PHE A 504 -35.98 3.66 -15.43
N LYS A 505 -35.27 4.26 -14.43
CA LYS A 505 -35.52 5.65 -14.04
C LYS A 505 -34.78 6.63 -14.94
N LYS A 506 -35.50 7.63 -15.48
CA LYS A 506 -34.91 8.73 -16.23
C LYS A 506 -33.93 9.49 -15.32
N GLY A 507 -32.69 9.75 -15.81
CA GLY A 507 -31.66 10.50 -15.09
C GLY A 507 -30.78 9.68 -14.16
N ALA A 508 -31.06 8.36 -13.95
CA ALA A 508 -30.19 7.46 -13.20
C ALA A 508 -28.91 7.06 -13.96
N TRP A 509 -28.92 7.22 -15.30
CA TRP A 509 -27.79 6.87 -16.17
C TRP A 509 -26.71 7.96 -16.16
N ARG A 510 -25.72 7.85 -15.18
CA ARG A 510 -24.58 8.79 -15.01
C ARG A 510 -23.31 8.07 -14.53
N PRO A 511 -22.56 7.32 -15.34
CA PRO A 511 -22.83 6.78 -16.69
C PRO A 511 -23.79 5.58 -16.70
N TYR A 512 -24.03 4.93 -15.53
CA TYR A 512 -24.97 3.82 -15.34
C TYR A 512 -25.70 3.98 -14.00
N PRO A 513 -26.89 3.36 -13.83
CA PRO A 513 -27.61 3.40 -12.56
C PRO A 513 -26.81 2.75 -11.45
N SER A 514 -26.49 3.51 -10.41
CA SER A 514 -25.63 3.05 -9.31
C SER A 514 -26.26 3.29 -7.94
N GLY A 515 -25.73 2.64 -6.91
CA GLY A 515 -26.10 2.88 -5.51
C GLY A 515 -26.52 1.64 -4.72
N GLN A 516 -26.77 0.47 -5.34
CA GLN A 516 -27.27 -0.72 -4.65
C GLN A 516 -26.20 -1.78 -4.34
N ASN A 517 -24.92 -1.49 -4.63
CA ASN A 517 -23.82 -2.45 -4.44
C ASN A 517 -24.03 -3.78 -5.20
N GLN A 518 -24.82 -3.76 -6.30
CA GLN A 518 -24.96 -4.90 -7.18
C GLN A 518 -23.78 -4.93 -8.15
N LYS A 519 -23.35 -6.13 -8.52
CA LYS A 519 -22.19 -6.35 -9.36
C LYS A 519 -22.60 -6.89 -10.72
N LEU A 520 -22.14 -6.26 -11.79
CA LEU A 520 -22.25 -6.74 -13.15
C LEU A 520 -20.85 -6.89 -13.75
N ALA A 521 -20.50 -8.12 -14.11
CA ALA A 521 -19.23 -8.41 -14.77
C ALA A 521 -19.48 -8.92 -16.19
N ILE A 522 -18.76 -8.34 -17.15
CA ILE A 522 -18.76 -8.76 -18.56
C ILE A 522 -17.30 -9.01 -18.92
N SER A 523 -16.99 -10.18 -19.44
CA SER A 523 -15.62 -10.46 -19.90
C SER A 523 -15.61 -11.20 -21.23
N GLY A 524 -14.66 -10.81 -22.06
CA GLY A 524 -14.33 -11.47 -23.33
C GLY A 524 -12.92 -12.04 -23.28
N GLN A 525 -12.74 -13.23 -23.84
CA GLN A 525 -11.48 -13.93 -23.93
C GLN A 525 -11.22 -14.36 -25.36
N THR A 526 -9.99 -14.24 -25.82
CA THR A 526 -9.63 -14.72 -27.16
C THR A 526 -8.12 -14.89 -27.29
N ASN A 527 -7.72 -15.81 -28.19
CA ASN A 527 -6.36 -15.89 -28.68
C ASN A 527 -6.20 -15.34 -30.12
N GLY A 528 -7.25 -14.70 -30.62
CA GLY A 528 -7.25 -14.08 -31.93
C GLY A 528 -7.72 -15.02 -33.04
N THR A 529 -7.46 -16.30 -32.99
CA THR A 529 -7.73 -17.27 -34.07
C THR A 529 -8.75 -18.33 -33.71
N TYR A 530 -8.37 -19.28 -32.91
CA TYR A 530 -9.15 -20.52 -32.71
C TYR A 530 -9.93 -20.58 -31.39
N TYR A 531 -9.79 -19.58 -30.48
CA TYR A 531 -10.54 -19.54 -29.23
C TYR A 531 -11.19 -18.19 -29.01
N LYS A 532 -12.47 -18.21 -28.67
CA LYS A 532 -13.26 -17.03 -28.27
C LYS A 532 -14.21 -17.42 -27.15
N ALA A 533 -14.32 -16.58 -26.13
CA ALA A 533 -15.31 -16.74 -25.07
C ALA A 533 -15.88 -15.41 -24.65
N LEU A 534 -17.14 -15.41 -24.26
CA LEU A 534 -17.85 -14.28 -23.66
C LEU A 534 -18.55 -14.76 -22.39
N SER A 535 -18.41 -14.03 -21.30
CA SER A 535 -19.14 -14.29 -20.07
C SER A 535 -19.83 -13.04 -19.53
N LEU A 536 -20.98 -13.26 -18.91
CA LEU A 536 -21.80 -12.26 -18.24
C LEU A 536 -22.16 -12.80 -16.87
N SER A 537 -21.99 -12.02 -15.82
CA SER A 537 -22.39 -12.37 -14.46
C SER A 537 -23.00 -11.18 -13.75
N PHE A 538 -24.18 -11.38 -13.18
CA PHE A 538 -24.86 -10.41 -12.31
C PHE A 538 -24.94 -11.00 -10.91
N THR A 539 -24.58 -10.21 -9.89
CA THR A 539 -24.67 -10.59 -8.48
C THR A 539 -25.32 -9.49 -7.65
N ASP A 540 -26.35 -9.84 -6.93
CA ASP A 540 -26.96 -9.03 -5.87
C ASP A 540 -26.54 -9.61 -4.51
N PRO A 541 -25.71 -8.93 -3.71
CA PRO A 541 -25.23 -9.45 -2.42
C PRO A 541 -26.30 -9.44 -1.32
N TRP A 542 -27.40 -8.70 -1.51
CA TRP A 542 -28.48 -8.57 -0.54
C TRP A 542 -29.86 -8.69 -1.19
N LEU A 543 -30.15 -9.84 -1.77
CA LEU A 543 -31.42 -10.06 -2.43
C LEU A 543 -32.59 -9.72 -1.49
N GLY A 544 -33.42 -8.77 -1.92
CA GLY A 544 -34.55 -8.28 -1.13
C GLY A 544 -34.18 -7.31 0.00
N GLY A 545 -32.90 -6.93 0.17
CA GLY A 545 -32.42 -5.85 1.05
C GLY A 545 -32.45 -6.13 2.56
N LYS A 546 -33.07 -7.21 3.02
CA LYS A 546 -33.31 -7.48 4.45
C LYS A 546 -32.29 -8.42 5.10
N ARG A 547 -31.68 -9.29 4.34
CA ARG A 547 -30.72 -10.30 4.81
C ARG A 547 -29.55 -10.41 3.85
N PRO A 548 -28.33 -10.74 4.32
CA PRO A 548 -27.16 -10.90 3.47
C PRO A 548 -27.19 -12.21 2.67
N ASN A 549 -28.23 -12.37 1.86
CA ASN A 549 -28.40 -13.47 0.95
C ASN A 549 -28.01 -13.00 -0.45
N SER A 550 -26.97 -13.57 -1.03
CA SER A 550 -26.55 -13.22 -2.38
C SER A 550 -27.34 -14.01 -3.42
N PHE A 551 -27.62 -13.36 -4.54
CA PHE A 551 -28.21 -13.97 -5.72
C PHE A 551 -27.30 -13.72 -6.91
N THR A 552 -26.97 -14.76 -7.66
CA THR A 552 -26.11 -14.66 -8.84
C THR A 552 -26.77 -15.32 -10.03
N VAL A 553 -26.73 -14.63 -11.16
CA VAL A 553 -27.06 -15.20 -12.47
C VAL A 553 -25.87 -15.03 -13.37
N SER A 554 -25.40 -16.10 -13.97
CA SER A 554 -24.28 -16.07 -14.89
C SER A 554 -24.55 -16.88 -16.14
N GLY A 555 -23.98 -16.41 -17.25
CA GLY A 555 -24.02 -17.11 -18.52
C GLY A 555 -22.73 -16.94 -19.28
N TYR A 556 -22.36 -17.92 -20.04
CA TYR A 556 -21.20 -17.85 -20.90
C TYR A 556 -21.42 -18.60 -22.21
N ILE A 557 -20.68 -18.22 -23.22
CA ILE A 557 -20.50 -18.92 -24.48
C ILE A 557 -19.00 -18.94 -24.82
N SER A 558 -18.49 -20.10 -25.20
CA SER A 558 -17.17 -20.26 -25.71
C SER A 558 -17.15 -21.11 -26.97
N GLU A 559 -16.25 -20.78 -27.87
CA GLU A 559 -16.05 -21.48 -29.12
C GLU A 559 -14.56 -21.72 -29.33
N GLN A 560 -14.23 -22.92 -29.75
CA GLN A 560 -12.91 -23.30 -30.18
C GLN A 560 -12.99 -24.04 -31.52
N ASN A 561 -11.96 -23.84 -32.34
CA ASN A 561 -11.80 -24.52 -33.61
C ASN A 561 -10.32 -24.89 -33.84
N ASN A 562 -10.00 -25.53 -34.95
CA ASN A 562 -8.64 -25.93 -35.31
C ASN A 562 -7.98 -25.02 -36.35
N ALA A 563 -8.50 -23.81 -36.57
CA ALA A 563 -7.89 -22.85 -37.50
C ALA A 563 -6.67 -22.16 -36.85
N TYR A 564 -5.51 -22.35 -37.42
CA TYR A 564 -4.27 -21.64 -37.03
C TYR A 564 -4.22 -20.20 -37.53
N TYR A 565 -4.91 -19.92 -38.65
CA TYR A 565 -4.96 -18.61 -39.29
C TYR A 565 -6.38 -18.12 -39.42
N VAL A 566 -6.57 -16.81 -39.35
CA VAL A 566 -7.91 -16.16 -39.40
C VAL A 566 -8.66 -16.47 -40.70
N TRP A 567 -7.93 -16.73 -41.78
CA TRP A 567 -8.48 -17.06 -43.12
C TRP A 567 -8.63 -18.56 -43.41
N GLN A 568 -8.29 -19.42 -42.46
CA GLN A 568 -8.40 -20.88 -42.62
C GLN A 568 -9.79 -21.34 -42.18
N ASP A 569 -10.47 -22.10 -43.06
CA ASP A 569 -11.71 -22.76 -42.72
C ASP A 569 -11.44 -23.88 -41.72
N ALA A 570 -12.14 -23.80 -40.58
CA ALA A 570 -12.02 -24.80 -39.54
C ALA A 570 -12.82 -26.05 -39.88
N SER A 571 -12.21 -27.22 -39.81
CA SER A 571 -12.90 -28.51 -39.91
C SER A 571 -13.46 -29.02 -38.62
N MET A 572 -12.85 -28.58 -37.50
CA MET A 572 -13.22 -28.97 -36.14
C MET A 572 -13.81 -27.79 -35.39
N HIS A 573 -14.95 -27.99 -34.76
CA HIS A 573 -15.62 -26.97 -33.94
C HIS A 573 -16.06 -27.56 -32.61
N TYR A 574 -15.75 -26.82 -31.54
CA TYR A 574 -16.27 -27.06 -30.21
C TYR A 574 -16.96 -25.81 -29.71
N ARG A 575 -18.20 -25.92 -29.29
CA ARG A 575 -18.98 -24.83 -28.69
C ARG A 575 -19.51 -25.24 -27.35
N SER A 576 -19.23 -24.46 -26.33
CA SER A 576 -19.81 -24.60 -24.99
C SER A 576 -20.63 -23.37 -24.63
N MET A 577 -21.81 -23.58 -24.09
CA MET A 577 -22.66 -22.55 -23.54
C MET A 577 -23.24 -22.99 -22.21
N GLY A 578 -23.28 -22.07 -21.25
CA GLY A 578 -23.81 -22.34 -19.93
C GLY A 578 -24.63 -21.21 -19.36
N LEU A 579 -25.59 -21.58 -18.53
CA LEU A 579 -26.40 -20.67 -17.73
C LEU A 579 -26.44 -21.23 -16.30
N ALA A 580 -26.24 -20.38 -15.31
CA ALA A 580 -26.28 -20.76 -13.91
C ALA A 580 -27.02 -19.74 -13.06
N VAL A 581 -27.72 -20.21 -12.05
CA VAL A 581 -28.42 -19.42 -11.04
C VAL A 581 -27.97 -19.89 -9.67
N GLY A 582 -27.48 -18.98 -8.85
CA GLY A 582 -26.92 -19.30 -7.56
C GLY A 582 -27.48 -18.44 -6.43
N PHE A 583 -27.54 -19.05 -5.24
CA PHE A 583 -27.91 -18.40 -3.99
C PHE A 583 -26.82 -18.62 -2.95
N GLY A 584 -26.38 -17.52 -2.31
CA GLY A 584 -25.41 -17.53 -1.24
C GLY A 584 -25.99 -17.01 0.06
N LYS A 585 -25.46 -17.50 1.19
CA LYS A 585 -25.84 -17.07 2.53
C LYS A 585 -24.63 -17.03 3.43
N ARG A 586 -24.42 -15.91 4.15
CA ARG A 586 -23.49 -15.87 5.27
C ARG A 586 -24.09 -16.62 6.46
N LEU A 587 -23.32 -17.53 7.03
CA LEU A 587 -23.72 -18.29 8.20
C LEU A 587 -23.23 -17.56 9.46
N GLN A 588 -23.98 -17.73 10.55
CA GLN A 588 -23.59 -17.20 11.86
C GLN A 588 -22.99 -18.29 12.75
N TRP A 589 -23.27 -19.51 12.44
CA TRP A 589 -22.79 -20.70 13.13
C TRP A 589 -22.05 -21.61 12.13
N PRO A 590 -20.89 -22.21 12.47
CA PRO A 590 -20.19 -22.16 13.77
C PRO A 590 -19.48 -20.85 14.06
N ASP A 591 -19.13 -20.04 13.04
CA ASP A 591 -18.60 -18.69 13.18
C ASP A 591 -19.04 -17.79 12.00
N PRO A 592 -18.89 -16.46 12.08
CA PRO A 592 -19.37 -15.52 11.06
C PRO A 592 -18.54 -15.52 9.75
N TYR A 593 -17.50 -16.32 9.67
CA TYR A 593 -16.64 -16.42 8.49
C TYR A 593 -17.12 -17.45 7.48
N PHE A 594 -18.13 -18.26 7.84
CA PHE A 594 -18.70 -19.26 6.94
C PHE A 594 -19.71 -18.65 5.96
N THR A 595 -19.59 -19.07 4.70
CA THR A 595 -20.56 -18.81 3.65
C THR A 595 -20.98 -20.11 2.99
N PHE A 596 -22.26 -20.24 2.72
CA PHE A 596 -22.82 -21.35 1.95
C PHE A 596 -23.34 -20.81 0.62
N TYR A 597 -23.01 -21.48 -0.48
CA TYR A 597 -23.45 -21.13 -1.82
C TYR A 597 -23.97 -22.36 -2.54
N GLY A 598 -25.19 -22.27 -3.10
CA GLY A 598 -25.80 -23.28 -3.93
C GLY A 598 -26.07 -22.72 -5.32
N GLU A 599 -25.75 -23.46 -6.37
CA GLU A 599 -25.92 -23.06 -7.76
C GLU A 599 -26.51 -24.19 -8.59
N LEU A 600 -27.53 -23.87 -9.37
CA LEU A 600 -28.07 -24.76 -10.39
C LEU A 600 -27.58 -24.27 -11.76
N GLY A 601 -26.81 -25.11 -12.44
CA GLY A 601 -26.21 -24.79 -13.74
C GLY A 601 -26.67 -25.76 -14.83
N TYR A 602 -26.93 -25.22 -16.00
CA TYR A 602 -27.11 -25.97 -17.23
C TYR A 602 -25.99 -25.63 -18.20
N GLN A 603 -25.38 -26.68 -18.77
CA GLN A 603 -24.35 -26.54 -19.80
C GLN A 603 -24.66 -27.39 -21.02
N ARG A 604 -24.37 -26.89 -22.19
CA ARG A 604 -24.47 -27.59 -23.46
C ARG A 604 -23.17 -27.55 -24.20
N TYR A 605 -22.66 -28.67 -24.59
CA TYR A 605 -21.47 -28.86 -25.40
C TYR A 605 -21.87 -29.33 -26.80
N GLY A 606 -21.44 -28.67 -27.83
CA GLY A 606 -21.56 -29.06 -29.22
C GLY A 606 -20.19 -29.32 -29.83
N LEU A 607 -20.01 -30.51 -30.38
CA LEU A 607 -18.77 -30.95 -31.02
C LEU A 607 -19.07 -31.29 -32.49
N LYS A 608 -18.11 -30.95 -33.35
CA LYS A 608 -18.12 -31.30 -34.78
C LYS A 608 -16.69 -31.57 -35.26
N GLY A 609 -16.46 -32.77 -35.79
CA GLY A 609 -15.18 -33.18 -36.32
C GLY A 609 -14.04 -33.30 -35.30
N TRP A 610 -14.37 -33.47 -33.99
CA TRP A 610 -13.41 -33.47 -32.90
C TRP A 610 -12.95 -34.87 -32.53
N ASP A 611 -12.17 -35.50 -33.45
CA ASP A 611 -11.77 -36.92 -33.37
C ASP A 611 -10.84 -37.26 -32.19
N THR A 612 -10.25 -36.24 -31.56
CA THR A 612 -9.39 -36.42 -30.38
C THR A 612 -10.20 -36.56 -29.08
N PHE A 613 -11.52 -36.45 -29.14
CA PHE A 613 -12.41 -36.56 -27.99
C PHE A 613 -13.33 -37.76 -28.14
N ILE A 614 -13.89 -38.25 -27.03
CA ILE A 614 -14.76 -39.44 -26.99
C ILE A 614 -16.01 -39.24 -27.86
N ILE A 615 -16.52 -38.01 -27.94
CA ILE A 615 -17.60 -37.63 -28.86
C ILE A 615 -17.00 -36.77 -29.97
N SER A 616 -16.84 -37.30 -31.17
CA SER A 616 -16.32 -36.53 -32.31
C SER A 616 -17.38 -35.57 -32.85
N ASP A 617 -18.60 -36.05 -33.01
CA ASP A 617 -19.74 -35.30 -33.53
C ASP A 617 -20.96 -35.46 -32.61
N GLY A 618 -21.57 -34.35 -32.20
CA GLY A 618 -22.78 -34.42 -31.40
C GLY A 618 -22.92 -33.35 -30.34
N VAL A 619 -23.86 -33.61 -29.42
CA VAL A 619 -24.23 -32.69 -28.34
C VAL A 619 -24.28 -33.42 -27.01
N ALA A 620 -23.59 -32.85 -26.02
CA ALA A 620 -23.69 -33.30 -24.64
C ALA A 620 -24.33 -32.20 -23.78
N ASN A 621 -25.15 -32.59 -22.82
CA ASN A 621 -25.80 -31.66 -21.89
C ASN A 621 -25.47 -32.02 -20.45
N THR A 622 -25.32 -31.03 -19.61
CA THR A 622 -25.09 -31.20 -18.17
C THR A 622 -26.09 -30.34 -17.41
N LEU A 623 -26.81 -30.93 -16.48
CA LEU A 623 -27.57 -30.21 -15.46
C LEU A 623 -26.97 -30.54 -14.11
N ALA A 624 -26.36 -29.54 -13.45
CA ALA A 624 -25.61 -29.78 -12.22
C ALA A 624 -26.08 -28.88 -11.09
N LEU A 625 -26.20 -29.44 -9.89
CA LEU A 625 -26.33 -28.71 -8.64
C LEU A 625 -24.93 -28.64 -7.98
N LYS A 626 -24.40 -27.44 -7.83
CA LYS A 626 -23.14 -27.18 -7.13
C LYS A 626 -23.42 -26.59 -5.75
N LEU A 627 -22.87 -27.20 -4.72
CA LEU A 627 -22.92 -26.74 -3.35
C LEU A 627 -21.52 -26.43 -2.88
N ASN A 628 -21.32 -25.24 -2.32
CA ASN A 628 -20.02 -24.80 -1.81
C ASN A 628 -20.15 -24.27 -0.39
N LEU A 629 -19.42 -24.86 0.53
CA LEU A 629 -19.24 -24.36 1.89
C LEU A 629 -17.83 -23.77 1.99
N GLN A 630 -17.75 -22.50 2.21
CA GLN A 630 -16.48 -21.78 2.31
C GLN A 630 -16.36 -21.08 3.67
N ARG A 631 -15.16 -21.08 4.21
CA ARG A 631 -14.76 -20.27 5.37
C ARG A 631 -13.52 -19.46 5.02
N SER A 632 -13.54 -18.17 5.30
CA SER A 632 -12.37 -17.31 5.11
C SER A 632 -12.23 -16.35 6.29
N SER A 633 -11.16 -16.54 7.06
CA SER A 633 -10.81 -15.71 8.22
C SER A 633 -9.46 -14.99 8.02
N VAL A 634 -9.02 -14.82 6.78
CA VAL A 634 -7.77 -14.15 6.47
C VAL A 634 -7.84 -12.65 6.75
N ASP A 635 -6.71 -12.10 7.18
CA ASP A 635 -6.58 -10.69 7.57
C ASP A 635 -6.49 -9.73 6.37
N ALA A 636 -5.94 -10.18 5.24
CA ALA A 636 -5.78 -9.37 4.05
C ALA A 636 -5.95 -10.18 2.76
N PRO A 637 -6.51 -9.58 1.68
CA PRO A 637 -6.80 -10.32 0.44
C PRO A 637 -5.55 -10.63 -0.40
N PHE A 638 -4.51 -9.80 -0.38
CA PHE A 638 -3.35 -9.94 -1.28
C PHE A 638 -2.11 -10.53 -0.62
N PHE A 639 -1.87 -10.18 0.62
CA PHE A 639 -0.78 -10.73 1.43
C PHE A 639 -1.34 -11.10 2.80
N SER A 640 -1.97 -12.28 2.88
CA SER A 640 -2.51 -12.80 4.13
C SER A 640 -1.36 -13.18 5.06
N ARG A 641 -1.39 -12.67 6.30
CA ARG A 641 -0.40 -12.92 7.35
C ARG A 641 -0.88 -13.95 8.35
N SER A 642 -2.19 -13.97 8.58
CA SER A 642 -2.83 -14.86 9.53
C SER A 642 -4.21 -15.29 9.06
N GLY A 643 -4.74 -16.33 9.70
CA GLY A 643 -6.05 -16.86 9.39
C GLY A 643 -6.04 -18.12 8.53
N SER A 644 -7.20 -18.49 8.06
CA SER A 644 -7.38 -19.69 7.23
C SER A 644 -8.48 -19.53 6.20
N GLU A 645 -8.32 -20.25 5.11
CA GLU A 645 -9.33 -20.42 4.07
C GLU A 645 -9.63 -21.91 3.94
N PHE A 646 -10.91 -22.25 3.89
CA PHE A 646 -11.39 -23.60 3.68
C PHE A 646 -12.53 -23.56 2.66
N SER A 647 -12.55 -24.49 1.72
CA SER A 647 -13.64 -24.64 0.75
C SER A 647 -13.93 -26.13 0.51
N LEU A 648 -15.16 -26.53 0.71
CA LEU A 648 -15.69 -27.82 0.33
C LEU A 648 -16.74 -27.60 -0.76
N SER A 649 -16.48 -28.11 -1.94
CA SER A 649 -17.39 -28.04 -3.08
C SER A 649 -17.87 -29.44 -3.46
N LEU A 650 -19.16 -29.57 -3.64
CA LEU A 650 -19.85 -30.76 -4.17
C LEU A 650 -20.65 -30.33 -5.39
N GLN A 651 -20.40 -30.95 -6.52
CA GLN A 651 -21.21 -30.78 -7.72
C GLN A 651 -21.83 -32.15 -8.09
N VAL A 652 -23.14 -32.17 -8.24
CA VAL A 652 -23.89 -33.40 -8.56
C VAL A 652 -24.81 -33.17 -9.73
N THR A 653 -24.89 -34.15 -10.58
CA THR A 653 -25.87 -34.22 -11.66
C THR A 653 -26.93 -35.27 -11.34
N PRO A 654 -28.11 -35.21 -11.96
CA PRO A 654 -29.08 -36.32 -11.88
C PRO A 654 -28.46 -37.61 -12.44
N PRO A 655 -28.70 -38.77 -11.82
CA PRO A 655 -28.21 -40.06 -12.28
C PRO A 655 -29.10 -40.59 -13.43
N PHE A 656 -28.99 -39.97 -14.59
CA PHE A 656 -29.82 -40.28 -15.76
C PHE A 656 -29.76 -41.76 -16.16
N SER A 657 -28.57 -42.39 -16.04
CA SER A 657 -28.39 -43.81 -16.36
C SER A 657 -29.18 -44.78 -15.50
N LEU A 658 -29.65 -44.33 -14.32
CA LEU A 658 -30.50 -45.14 -13.45
C LEU A 658 -31.99 -45.00 -13.79
N TRP A 659 -32.37 -44.01 -14.61
CA TRP A 659 -33.75 -43.63 -14.85
C TRP A 659 -34.22 -43.88 -16.30
N ASP A 660 -33.27 -43.90 -17.28
CA ASP A 660 -33.58 -43.92 -18.71
C ASP A 660 -33.77 -45.35 -19.30
N GLY A 661 -33.48 -46.39 -18.48
CA GLY A 661 -33.68 -47.79 -18.88
C GLY A 661 -32.74 -48.29 -19.98
N LYS A 662 -31.69 -47.54 -20.33
CA LYS A 662 -30.71 -47.94 -21.35
C LYS A 662 -29.65 -48.88 -20.77
N ASP A 663 -29.25 -49.85 -21.57
CA ASP A 663 -28.09 -50.69 -21.24
C ASP A 663 -26.81 -50.01 -21.70
N TYR A 664 -26.07 -49.40 -20.76
CA TYR A 664 -24.77 -48.74 -21.02
C TYR A 664 -23.59 -49.73 -21.16
N SER A 665 -23.83 -51.05 -21.01
CA SER A 665 -22.85 -52.10 -21.30
C SER A 665 -22.86 -52.51 -22.76
N ASP A 666 -23.91 -52.12 -23.52
CA ASP A 666 -23.97 -52.41 -24.95
C ASP A 666 -22.86 -51.66 -25.72
N THR A 667 -22.03 -52.42 -26.42
CA THR A 667 -20.92 -51.90 -27.23
C THR A 667 -21.39 -51.22 -28.52
N ASN A 668 -22.63 -51.47 -28.96
CA ASN A 668 -23.21 -50.82 -30.13
C ASN A 668 -23.84 -49.46 -29.81
N LEU A 669 -23.95 -49.12 -28.54
CA LEU A 669 -24.49 -47.82 -28.13
C LEU A 669 -23.49 -46.70 -28.56
N SER A 670 -23.96 -45.78 -29.42
CA SER A 670 -23.12 -44.68 -29.87
C SER A 670 -22.65 -43.81 -28.71
N ASP A 671 -21.46 -43.24 -28.80
CA ASP A 671 -20.95 -42.31 -27.78
C ASP A 671 -21.83 -41.08 -27.66
N GLN A 672 -22.47 -40.61 -28.73
CA GLN A 672 -23.46 -39.53 -28.73
C GLN A 672 -24.69 -39.89 -27.85
N ASP A 673 -25.21 -41.10 -27.93
CA ASP A 673 -26.33 -41.54 -27.10
C ASP A 673 -25.93 -41.83 -25.67
N ARG A 674 -24.70 -42.33 -25.46
CA ARG A 674 -24.13 -42.61 -24.17
C ARG A 674 -23.96 -41.32 -23.36
N TYR A 675 -23.41 -40.25 -23.99
CA TYR A 675 -23.05 -39.01 -23.32
C TYR A 675 -24.02 -37.83 -23.60
N ARG A 676 -25.15 -38.05 -24.18
CA ARG A 676 -26.17 -37.03 -24.44
C ARG A 676 -26.54 -36.22 -23.19
N TRP A 677 -26.64 -36.89 -22.03
CA TRP A 677 -26.76 -36.31 -20.71
C TRP A 677 -25.60 -36.81 -19.87
N ILE A 678 -24.74 -35.89 -19.49
CA ILE A 678 -23.57 -36.18 -18.67
C ILE A 678 -23.99 -36.36 -17.24
N GLU A 679 -23.41 -37.33 -16.57
CA GLU A 679 -23.69 -37.60 -15.16
C GLU A 679 -22.41 -37.86 -14.40
N TYR A 680 -22.32 -37.24 -13.21
CA TYR A 680 -21.21 -37.38 -12.27
C TYR A 680 -21.55 -36.80 -10.91
N HIS A 681 -20.72 -37.12 -9.93
CA HIS A 681 -20.58 -36.35 -8.70
C HIS A 681 -19.12 -35.95 -8.50
N LYS A 682 -18.90 -34.66 -8.31
CA LYS A 682 -17.55 -34.08 -8.21
C LYS A 682 -17.34 -33.45 -6.83
N TRP A 683 -16.34 -33.88 -6.15
CA TRP A 683 -15.94 -33.39 -4.83
C TRP A 683 -14.65 -32.66 -4.92
N ARG A 684 -14.52 -31.52 -4.24
CA ARG A 684 -13.30 -30.74 -4.16
C ARG A 684 -13.18 -30.17 -2.76
N LEU A 685 -12.04 -30.44 -2.13
CA LEU A 685 -11.66 -29.92 -0.83
C LEU A 685 -10.41 -29.08 -1.01
N LYS A 686 -10.43 -27.85 -0.49
CA LYS A 686 -9.27 -26.95 -0.49
C LYS A 686 -9.15 -26.28 0.86
N GLY A 687 -7.95 -26.29 1.42
CA GLY A 687 -7.61 -25.61 2.66
C GLY A 687 -6.30 -24.85 2.54
N ARG A 688 -6.23 -23.66 3.10
CA ARG A 688 -5.02 -22.86 3.25
C ARG A 688 -4.97 -22.29 4.65
N TRP A 689 -3.79 -22.28 5.25
CA TRP A 689 -3.52 -21.73 6.57
C TRP A 689 -2.32 -20.81 6.51
N TYR A 690 -2.39 -19.68 7.20
CA TYR A 690 -1.36 -18.66 7.21
C TYR A 690 -0.88 -18.46 8.64
N PHE A 691 0.45 -18.58 8.83
CA PHE A 691 1.11 -18.48 10.12
C PHE A 691 2.23 -17.43 10.05
N PRO A 692 2.14 -16.34 10.80
CA PRO A 692 3.25 -15.41 10.93
C PRO A 692 4.36 -16.05 11.76
N LEU A 693 5.57 -16.14 11.21
CA LEU A 693 6.74 -16.73 11.88
C LEU A 693 7.56 -15.72 12.65
N THR A 694 7.31 -14.43 12.44
CA THR A 694 8.03 -13.33 13.09
C THR A 694 7.07 -12.40 13.80
N GLN A 695 7.53 -11.74 14.86
CA GLN A 695 6.69 -10.80 15.64
C GLN A 695 6.14 -9.64 14.78
N ASN A 696 6.92 -9.16 13.81
CA ASN A 696 6.50 -8.12 12.86
C ASN A 696 5.62 -8.66 11.71
N GLN A 697 5.27 -9.96 11.74
CA GLN A 697 4.40 -10.64 10.77
C GLN A 697 4.85 -10.48 9.30
N ASN A 698 6.14 -10.25 9.05
CA ASN A 698 6.66 -10.10 7.70
C ASN A 698 7.03 -11.45 7.07
N LEU A 699 7.47 -12.42 7.87
CA LEU A 699 7.73 -13.76 7.38
C LEU A 699 6.51 -14.63 7.65
N VAL A 700 5.84 -15.10 6.60
CA VAL A 700 4.59 -15.85 6.70
C VAL A 700 4.79 -17.23 6.09
N LEU A 701 4.43 -18.26 6.85
CA LEU A 701 4.30 -19.62 6.36
C LEU A 701 2.86 -19.85 5.90
N MET A 702 2.67 -20.22 4.64
CA MET A 702 1.39 -20.70 4.12
C MET A 702 1.47 -22.20 3.89
N LEU A 703 0.52 -22.93 4.44
CA LEU A 703 0.30 -24.35 4.19
C LEU A 703 -0.99 -24.52 3.40
N GLY A 704 -0.94 -25.28 2.31
CA GLY A 704 -2.06 -25.58 1.46
C GLY A 704 -2.29 -27.08 1.28
N ALA A 705 -3.53 -27.52 1.26
CA ALA A 705 -3.92 -28.88 0.88
C ALA A 705 -5.16 -28.81 -0.01
N GLU A 706 -5.11 -29.52 -1.12
CA GLU A 706 -6.21 -29.59 -2.07
C GLU A 706 -6.38 -31.02 -2.57
N MET A 707 -7.62 -31.48 -2.65
CA MET A 707 -8.00 -32.81 -3.13
C MET A 707 -9.27 -32.72 -3.96
N GLY A 708 -9.35 -33.53 -4.98
CA GLY A 708 -10.56 -33.63 -5.81
C GLY A 708 -10.81 -35.05 -6.25
N TYR A 709 -12.09 -35.30 -6.49
CA TYR A 709 -12.60 -36.60 -6.99
C TYR A 709 -13.80 -36.41 -7.87
N LEU A 710 -13.77 -37.02 -9.05
CA LEU A 710 -14.88 -37.14 -9.99
C LEU A 710 -15.42 -38.58 -9.95
N GLY A 711 -16.59 -38.76 -9.38
CA GLY A 711 -17.26 -40.05 -9.30
C GLY A 711 -18.30 -40.25 -10.41
N HIS A 712 -18.76 -41.47 -10.56
CA HIS A 712 -19.76 -41.89 -11.54
C HIS A 712 -20.86 -42.69 -10.86
N TYR A 713 -22.06 -42.65 -11.41
CA TYR A 713 -23.20 -43.50 -10.95
C TYR A 713 -23.20 -44.85 -11.68
N ASN A 714 -22.78 -44.87 -12.95
CA ASN A 714 -22.66 -46.07 -13.75
C ASN A 714 -21.24 -46.26 -14.26
N LYS A 715 -20.62 -47.41 -13.99
CA LYS A 715 -19.22 -47.72 -14.38
C LYS A 715 -18.97 -47.68 -15.90
N ASN A 716 -19.99 -47.91 -16.71
CA ASN A 716 -19.96 -47.92 -18.17
C ASN A 716 -20.25 -46.54 -18.78
N LYS A 717 -20.47 -45.50 -17.92
CA LYS A 717 -20.79 -44.14 -18.33
C LYS A 717 -19.99 -43.14 -17.52
N VAL A 718 -18.68 -43.30 -17.49
CA VAL A 718 -17.76 -42.35 -16.79
C VAL A 718 -17.69 -41.07 -17.59
N SER A 719 -17.92 -39.92 -16.94
CA SER A 719 -17.86 -38.61 -17.61
C SER A 719 -16.51 -38.35 -18.27
N PRO A 720 -16.50 -37.99 -19.55
CA PRO A 720 -15.30 -37.47 -20.22
C PRO A 720 -15.06 -35.99 -19.90
N PHE A 721 -16.06 -35.29 -19.38
CA PHE A 721 -15.99 -33.89 -19.00
C PHE A 721 -15.73 -33.74 -17.50
N GLU A 722 -15.41 -32.52 -17.07
CA GLU A 722 -15.28 -32.14 -15.66
C GLU A 722 -14.13 -32.85 -14.91
N ARG A 723 -13.16 -33.41 -15.62
CA ARG A 723 -11.97 -34.05 -15.06
C ARG A 723 -10.98 -33.03 -14.53
N PHE A 724 -9.83 -33.47 -14.05
CA PHE A 724 -8.77 -32.63 -13.50
C PHE A 724 -7.53 -32.73 -14.38
N GLU A 725 -6.95 -31.59 -14.71
CA GLU A 725 -5.66 -31.48 -15.39
C GLU A 725 -4.63 -30.99 -14.35
N ILE A 726 -3.57 -31.75 -14.12
CA ILE A 726 -2.60 -31.47 -13.07
C ILE A 726 -1.23 -31.17 -13.66
N GLY A 727 -0.67 -30.02 -13.31
CA GLY A 727 0.62 -29.51 -13.77
C GLY A 727 0.53 -28.05 -14.18
N GLY A 728 1.67 -27.47 -14.53
CA GLY A 728 1.78 -26.13 -15.09
C GLY A 728 1.51 -24.99 -14.11
N ASP A 729 1.19 -23.85 -14.70
CA ASP A 729 0.95 -22.60 -13.98
C ASP A 729 -0.53 -22.33 -13.64
N GLY A 730 -1.44 -23.20 -14.05
CA GLY A 730 -2.87 -23.01 -13.88
C GLY A 730 -3.51 -22.06 -14.87
N MET A 731 -2.74 -21.57 -15.85
CA MET A 731 -3.15 -20.58 -16.83
C MET A 731 -3.37 -21.17 -18.22
N THR A 732 -3.56 -22.47 -18.34
CA THR A 732 -3.87 -23.10 -19.61
C THR A 732 -5.06 -22.41 -20.26
N GLY A 733 -4.83 -21.89 -21.43
CA GLY A 733 -5.57 -20.82 -22.07
C GLY A 733 -7.05 -21.00 -22.26
N TYR A 734 -7.61 -22.19 -22.06
CA TYR A 734 -9.05 -22.39 -22.27
C TYR A 734 -9.53 -23.70 -21.64
N ASN A 735 -10.54 -23.56 -20.84
CA ASN A 735 -11.23 -24.69 -20.21
C ASN A 735 -12.30 -25.23 -21.16
N ILE A 736 -11.91 -26.09 -22.08
CA ILE A 736 -12.79 -26.56 -23.17
C ILE A 736 -13.76 -27.61 -22.69
N TYR A 737 -13.31 -28.50 -21.81
CA TYR A 737 -14.07 -29.68 -21.40
C TYR A 737 -14.63 -29.56 -19.98
N GLY A 738 -14.71 -28.34 -19.44
CA GLY A 738 -15.04 -28.15 -18.02
C GLY A 738 -13.98 -28.73 -17.09
N VAL A 739 -12.75 -28.92 -17.60
CA VAL A 739 -11.64 -29.50 -16.86
C VAL A 739 -11.16 -28.48 -15.81
N ASP A 740 -11.04 -28.90 -14.57
CA ASP A 740 -10.43 -28.12 -13.50
C ASP A 740 -8.90 -28.21 -13.63
N ILE A 741 -8.26 -27.06 -13.88
CA ILE A 741 -6.82 -26.99 -14.00
C ILE A 741 -6.23 -26.80 -12.61
N ILE A 742 -5.38 -27.72 -12.21
CA ILE A 742 -4.73 -27.76 -10.92
C ILE A 742 -3.24 -27.45 -11.12
N ALA A 743 -2.86 -26.20 -10.90
CA ALA A 743 -1.48 -25.77 -11.03
C ALA A 743 -0.56 -26.59 -10.12
N LEU A 744 0.58 -27.02 -10.64
CA LEU A 744 1.67 -27.61 -9.86
C LEU A 744 2.99 -27.20 -10.49
N ARG A 745 3.64 -26.24 -9.85
CA ARG A 745 4.85 -25.61 -10.34
C ARG A 745 6.02 -26.59 -10.43
N GLY A 746 6.89 -26.42 -11.43
CA GLY A 746 7.98 -27.34 -11.73
C GLY A 746 7.61 -28.51 -12.66
N TYR A 747 6.35 -28.52 -13.16
CA TYR A 747 5.87 -29.46 -14.16
C TYR A 747 5.19 -28.69 -15.30
N GLU A 748 5.17 -29.28 -16.50
CA GLU A 748 4.42 -28.80 -17.65
C GLU A 748 2.90 -28.98 -17.43
N ASP A 749 2.09 -28.31 -18.22
CA ASP A 749 0.63 -28.43 -18.19
C ASP A 749 0.23 -29.89 -18.46
N GLY A 750 -0.66 -30.46 -17.62
CA GLY A 750 -1.13 -31.85 -17.73
C GLY A 750 -0.05 -32.93 -17.55
N ALA A 751 1.18 -32.57 -17.20
CA ALA A 751 2.28 -33.54 -17.10
C ALA A 751 2.09 -34.59 -16.00
N LEU A 752 1.19 -34.35 -15.05
CA LEU A 752 0.88 -35.25 -13.95
C LEU A 752 -0.46 -35.97 -14.13
N ASP A 753 -0.98 -35.98 -15.33
CA ASP A 753 -2.16 -36.78 -15.68
C ASP A 753 -1.72 -38.17 -16.15
N PRO A 754 -2.24 -39.27 -15.55
CA PRO A 754 -1.83 -40.61 -15.85
C PRO A 754 -2.37 -41.13 -17.18
N SER A 755 -3.28 -40.40 -17.84
CA SER A 755 -3.82 -40.75 -19.16
C SER A 755 -4.04 -39.51 -20.01
N SER A 756 -4.17 -39.68 -21.31
CA SER A 756 -4.52 -38.61 -22.26
C SER A 756 -5.89 -37.99 -22.04
N TYR A 757 -6.73 -38.58 -21.18
CA TYR A 757 -8.08 -38.14 -20.87
C TYR A 757 -8.18 -37.42 -19.52
N TYR A 758 -7.10 -36.87 -18.97
CA TYR A 758 -7.05 -36.18 -17.68
C TYR A 758 -7.32 -37.07 -16.45
N SER A 759 -7.20 -36.52 -15.28
CA SER A 759 -7.32 -37.24 -14.03
C SER A 759 -8.74 -37.28 -13.48
N VAL A 760 -9.09 -38.38 -12.84
CA VAL A 760 -10.37 -38.58 -12.14
C VAL A 760 -10.29 -38.14 -10.67
N ALA A 761 -9.11 -38.25 -10.07
CA ALA A 761 -8.84 -37.76 -8.73
C ALA A 761 -7.46 -37.12 -8.67
N TYR A 762 -7.26 -36.26 -7.69
CA TYR A 762 -5.98 -35.65 -7.45
C TYR A 762 -5.75 -35.29 -5.99
N ASN A 763 -4.48 -35.15 -5.63
CA ASN A 763 -4.04 -34.50 -4.42
C ASN A 763 -3.03 -33.42 -4.75
N LYS A 764 -2.98 -32.37 -3.95
CA LYS A 764 -1.98 -31.31 -4.02
C LYS A 764 -1.71 -30.79 -2.62
N TYR A 765 -0.43 -30.61 -2.30
CA TYR A 765 0.05 -29.99 -1.07
C TYR A 765 1.00 -28.87 -1.44
N THR A 766 0.87 -27.74 -0.75
CA THR A 766 1.68 -26.56 -0.97
C THR A 766 2.20 -26.04 0.36
N MET A 767 3.48 -25.75 0.41
CA MET A 767 4.11 -25.03 1.50
C MET A 767 4.84 -23.83 0.91
N GLU A 768 4.50 -22.61 1.35
CA GLU A 768 5.15 -21.39 0.88
C GLU A 768 5.65 -20.57 2.06
N LEU A 769 6.87 -20.09 1.93
CA LEU A 769 7.44 -19.09 2.82
C LEU A 769 7.42 -17.74 2.10
N ARG A 770 6.64 -16.79 2.58
CA ARG A 770 6.38 -15.51 1.94
C ARG A 770 7.02 -14.36 2.71
N TYR A 771 7.64 -13.42 2.00
CA TYR A 771 8.24 -12.23 2.59
C TYR A 771 7.87 -10.98 1.77
N PRO A 772 7.26 -9.95 2.38
CA PRO A 772 6.89 -8.73 1.69
C PRO A 772 8.12 -7.83 1.50
N VAL A 773 8.30 -7.35 0.28
CA VAL A 773 9.32 -6.35 -0.07
C VAL A 773 8.72 -4.94 0.03
N ILE A 774 7.51 -4.78 -0.50
CA ILE A 774 6.74 -3.53 -0.46
C ILE A 774 5.28 -3.90 -0.22
N LEU A 775 4.64 -3.28 0.78
CA LEU A 775 3.21 -3.38 1.02
C LEU A 775 2.64 -1.96 1.10
N LYS A 776 2.22 -1.44 -0.04
CA LYS A 776 1.54 -0.14 -0.14
C LYS A 776 0.19 -0.33 -0.85
N PRO A 777 -0.82 0.50 -0.57
CA PRO A 777 -2.11 0.43 -1.26
C PRO A 777 -2.00 0.55 -2.79
N SER A 778 -1.01 1.33 -3.27
CA SER A 778 -0.75 1.54 -4.70
C SER A 778 0.03 0.41 -5.38
N SER A 779 0.77 -0.39 -4.62
CA SER A 779 1.53 -1.53 -5.15
C SER A 779 2.03 -2.42 -4.01
N SER A 780 1.87 -3.72 -4.17
CA SER A 780 2.42 -4.69 -3.22
C SER A 780 3.35 -5.66 -3.95
N ILE A 781 4.54 -5.84 -3.40
CA ILE A 781 5.54 -6.77 -3.93
C ILE A 781 5.95 -7.71 -2.82
N TYR A 782 5.89 -9.01 -3.06
CA TYR A 782 6.44 -10.00 -2.17
C TYR A 782 7.16 -11.12 -2.91
N VAL A 783 8.11 -11.71 -2.24
CA VAL A 783 8.86 -12.88 -2.71
C VAL A 783 8.40 -14.11 -1.94
N LEU A 784 8.50 -15.26 -2.57
CA LEU A 784 8.14 -16.52 -1.95
C LEU A 784 9.13 -17.64 -2.35
N GLY A 785 9.35 -18.55 -1.42
CA GLY A 785 9.93 -19.84 -1.68
C GLY A 785 8.85 -20.91 -1.48
N PHE A 786 8.79 -21.93 -2.32
CA PHE A 786 7.76 -22.95 -2.23
C PHE A 786 8.29 -24.37 -2.31
N LEU A 787 7.55 -25.25 -1.66
CA LEU A 787 7.59 -26.69 -1.84
C LEU A 787 6.19 -27.16 -2.22
N GLU A 788 6.05 -27.87 -3.33
CA GLU A 788 4.80 -28.45 -3.77
C GLU A 788 4.92 -29.94 -3.99
N GLY A 789 3.83 -30.62 -3.82
CA GLY A 789 3.72 -32.04 -4.15
C GLY A 789 2.30 -32.39 -4.50
N GLY A 790 2.11 -33.18 -5.55
CA GLY A 790 0.77 -33.57 -5.99
C GLY A 790 0.82 -34.69 -7.02
N ASN A 791 -0.32 -35.23 -7.36
CA ASN A 791 -0.43 -36.28 -8.35
C ASN A 791 -1.87 -36.42 -8.86
N GLY A 792 -2.00 -36.84 -10.11
CA GLY A 792 -3.26 -37.24 -10.71
C GLY A 792 -3.47 -38.77 -10.68
N PHE A 793 -4.73 -39.21 -10.67
CA PHE A 793 -5.11 -40.63 -10.61
C PHE A 793 -6.24 -40.94 -11.58
N ASN A 794 -6.17 -42.10 -12.25
CA ASN A 794 -7.23 -42.56 -13.17
C ASN A 794 -8.50 -43.05 -12.47
N SER A 795 -8.38 -43.49 -11.23
CA SER A 795 -9.50 -44.01 -10.46
C SER A 795 -9.33 -43.76 -8.98
N TRP A 796 -10.45 -43.76 -8.25
CA TRP A 796 -10.45 -43.66 -6.79
C TRP A 796 -9.69 -44.83 -6.12
N LYS A 797 -9.68 -46.01 -6.75
CA LYS A 797 -8.95 -47.17 -6.21
C LYS A 797 -7.44 -46.98 -6.19
N GLU A 798 -6.91 -46.16 -7.10
CA GLU A 798 -5.47 -45.83 -7.19
C GLU A 798 -5.11 -44.66 -6.32
N PHE A 799 -6.08 -43.91 -5.81
CA PHE A 799 -5.87 -42.74 -5.02
C PHE A 799 -5.09 -43.06 -3.74
N SER A 800 -4.02 -42.30 -3.52
CA SER A 800 -3.24 -42.32 -2.29
C SER A 800 -2.80 -40.88 -1.95
N PRO A 801 -3.12 -40.40 -0.74
CA PRO A 801 -2.71 -39.06 -0.32
C PRO A 801 -1.21 -38.85 -0.24
N PHE A 802 -0.44 -39.95 -0.14
CA PHE A 802 1.03 -39.92 0.00
C PHE A 802 1.77 -40.15 -1.32
N LYS A 803 1.08 -40.57 -2.36
CA LYS A 803 1.68 -40.70 -3.70
C LYS A 803 1.70 -39.34 -4.36
N ILE A 804 2.83 -38.63 -4.21
CA ILE A 804 3.03 -37.27 -4.70
C ILE A 804 4.28 -37.18 -5.56
N LYS A 805 4.24 -36.30 -6.55
CA LYS A 805 5.38 -35.83 -7.34
C LYS A 805 5.76 -34.45 -6.85
N ARG A 806 7.04 -34.28 -6.53
CA ARG A 806 7.53 -33.16 -5.70
C ARG A 806 8.20 -32.09 -6.56
N SER A 807 8.08 -30.86 -6.15
CA SER A 807 8.80 -29.74 -6.72
C SER A 807 9.17 -28.72 -5.63
N ALA A 808 10.16 -27.88 -5.96
CA ALA A 808 10.55 -26.74 -5.14
C ALA A 808 10.94 -25.57 -6.04
N GLY A 809 10.85 -24.36 -5.51
CA GLY A 809 11.23 -23.19 -6.27
C GLY A 809 11.04 -21.90 -5.50
N PHE A 810 11.14 -20.81 -6.23
CA PHE A 810 10.91 -19.48 -5.71
C PHE A 810 10.16 -18.63 -6.73
N GLY A 811 9.51 -17.57 -6.23
CA GLY A 811 8.73 -16.70 -7.07
C GLY A 811 8.63 -15.28 -6.54
N VAL A 812 8.17 -14.41 -7.41
CA VAL A 812 7.90 -13.01 -7.10
C VAL A 812 6.46 -12.70 -7.48
N ARG A 813 5.79 -11.93 -6.63
CA ARG A 813 4.44 -11.43 -6.87
C ARG A 813 4.44 -9.92 -6.83
N LEU A 814 3.81 -9.32 -7.82
CA LEU A 814 3.55 -7.89 -7.93
C LEU A 814 2.05 -7.69 -8.05
N TYR A 815 1.46 -6.97 -7.11
CA TYR A 815 0.07 -6.54 -7.19
C TYR A 815 0.01 -5.06 -7.58
N LEU A 816 -0.76 -4.77 -8.63
CA LEU A 816 -1.10 -3.43 -9.09
C LEU A 816 -2.62 -3.31 -9.16
N PRO A 817 -3.25 -2.27 -8.55
CA PRO A 817 -4.72 -2.15 -8.51
C PRO A 817 -5.41 -2.19 -9.88
N ILE A 818 -4.76 -1.68 -10.93
CA ILE A 818 -5.30 -1.63 -12.30
C ILE A 818 -5.16 -2.96 -13.04
N VAL A 819 -4.07 -3.69 -12.79
CA VAL A 819 -3.70 -4.91 -13.56
C VAL A 819 -4.00 -6.19 -12.79
N GLY A 820 -4.08 -6.10 -11.46
CA GLY A 820 -4.21 -7.27 -10.58
C GLY A 820 -2.84 -7.86 -10.19
N MET A 821 -2.82 -9.15 -9.90
CA MET A 821 -1.62 -9.88 -9.49
C MET A 821 -0.83 -10.34 -10.73
N ILE A 822 0.45 -10.01 -10.76
CA ILE A 822 1.42 -10.52 -11.73
C ILE A 822 2.44 -11.35 -10.95
N GLY A 823 2.78 -12.52 -11.45
CA GLY A 823 3.76 -13.39 -10.82
C GLY A 823 4.67 -14.07 -11.82
N VAL A 824 5.87 -14.36 -11.36
CA VAL A 824 6.84 -15.21 -12.07
C VAL A 824 7.40 -16.19 -11.06
N ASP A 825 7.32 -17.47 -11.38
CA ASP A 825 7.87 -18.56 -10.58
C ASP A 825 8.91 -19.32 -11.38
N TRP A 826 9.98 -19.69 -10.72
CA TRP A 826 10.90 -20.70 -11.19
C TRP A 826 10.74 -21.94 -10.29
N GLY A 827 10.42 -23.08 -10.91
CA GLY A 827 10.20 -24.34 -10.22
C GLY A 827 11.10 -25.45 -10.77
N TRP A 828 11.52 -26.34 -9.91
CA TRP A 828 12.26 -27.54 -10.23
C TRP A 828 11.46 -28.77 -9.84
N GLY A 829 11.06 -29.58 -10.83
CA GLY A 829 10.39 -30.87 -10.60
C GLY A 829 11.40 -31.98 -10.35
N PHE A 830 11.28 -32.63 -9.21
CA PHE A 830 12.23 -33.70 -8.79
C PHE A 830 11.88 -35.06 -9.34
N ASP A 831 10.64 -35.29 -9.67
CA ASP A 831 10.13 -36.58 -10.11
C ASP A 831 9.79 -36.54 -11.62
N PRO A 832 9.84 -37.67 -12.32
CA PRO A 832 9.47 -37.72 -13.74
C PRO A 832 7.95 -37.53 -13.91
N ALA A 833 7.57 -36.85 -15.00
CA ALA A 833 6.17 -36.75 -15.44
C ALA A 833 5.65 -38.13 -15.86
N TYR A 834 4.35 -38.28 -16.03
CA TYR A 834 3.79 -39.51 -16.53
C TYR A 834 4.29 -39.80 -17.96
N GLY A 835 4.66 -41.06 -18.21
CA GLY A 835 5.21 -41.49 -19.51
C GLY A 835 6.64 -41.04 -19.79
N LYS A 836 7.27 -40.27 -18.88
CA LYS A 836 8.69 -39.84 -18.99
C LYS A 836 9.55 -40.57 -17.96
N THR A 837 10.81 -40.84 -18.31
CA THR A 837 11.80 -41.45 -17.39
C THR A 837 12.69 -40.42 -16.73
N GLU A 838 12.85 -39.26 -17.37
CA GLU A 838 13.65 -38.15 -16.88
C GLU A 838 12.84 -37.26 -15.93
N ARG A 839 13.53 -36.61 -14.99
CA ARG A 839 12.94 -35.61 -14.09
C ARG A 839 12.37 -34.46 -14.89
N SER A 840 11.30 -33.82 -14.40
CA SER A 840 10.72 -32.67 -15.05
C SER A 840 11.69 -31.48 -15.18
N GLY A 841 12.57 -31.32 -14.16
CA GLY A 841 13.64 -30.32 -14.20
C GLY A 841 13.15 -28.88 -14.05
N SER A 842 13.80 -27.96 -14.74
CA SER A 842 13.58 -26.51 -14.60
C SER A 842 12.41 -26.03 -15.45
N GLN A 843 11.43 -25.40 -14.81
CA GLN A 843 10.25 -24.80 -15.47
C GLN A 843 10.06 -23.36 -14.99
N PHE A 844 9.65 -22.48 -15.91
CA PHE A 844 9.23 -21.12 -15.60
C PHE A 844 7.72 -21.01 -15.77
N HIS A 845 7.07 -20.38 -14.78
CA HIS A 845 5.64 -20.19 -14.76
C HIS A 845 5.31 -18.71 -14.63
N PHE A 846 4.31 -18.25 -15.37
CA PHE A 846 3.81 -16.89 -15.32
C PHE A 846 2.41 -16.87 -14.76
N VAL A 847 2.11 -15.88 -13.95
CA VAL A 847 0.79 -15.65 -13.35
C VAL A 847 0.33 -14.25 -13.71
N LEU A 848 -0.85 -14.13 -14.25
CA LEU A 848 -1.47 -12.85 -14.56
C LEU A 848 -2.93 -12.86 -14.11
N GLY A 849 -3.28 -11.99 -13.16
CA GLY A 849 -4.66 -11.81 -12.71
C GLY A 849 -5.23 -12.88 -11.79
N GLN A 850 -4.53 -13.97 -11.48
CA GLN A 850 -4.99 -15.04 -10.58
C GLN A 850 -4.04 -15.24 -9.40
N GLN A 851 -4.58 -15.69 -8.27
CA GLN A 851 -3.81 -16.26 -7.17
C GLN A 851 -3.79 -17.78 -7.29
N PHE A 852 -2.61 -18.36 -7.11
CA PHE A 852 -2.45 -19.82 -7.01
C PHE A 852 -3.22 -20.41 -5.84
#